data_62dbc679e3a2af25b5fcb3ffcd7b529d
#
_entry.id   62dbc679e3a2af25b5fcb3ffcd7b529d
#
_cell.length_a   1.000
_cell.length_b   1.000
_cell.length_c   1.000
_cell.angle_alpha   90.00
_cell.angle_beta   90.00
_cell.angle_gamma   90.00
#
_symmetry.space_group_name_H-M   'P 1'
#
loop_
_entity.id
_entity.type
_entity.pdbx_description
1 polymer ?
#
loop_
_entity_poly.entity_id
_entity_poly.type
_entity_poly.pdbx_seq_one_letter_code
_entity_poly.pdbx_strand_id
1 'polypeptide(L)'
;MSNLSIDEGRLVHLCVVLVQSMSPDAGQRQQAMEALDAYTAQHDALNYFCFVLVEGSANRELQTRFAEHELQTVCATAGMVLKNMMLQHGSGAKYDLSYLRTNIMNGLYLPVPLLANITGIVLTTLFSHYYRHHREDASGVQTLSDLLALASQGNLAALKALSKIMEDNAQFFHLPWAGNDNILDVLITHFLKFMDELPNPTMRAEAIKCLNYVVPLQPQCLLVKLDRLLEGLFRLASADSDDVVRQQLCIMFSNLLEHRPDKLAAHMVGIVQFALHVMETSKDEKVALDACEYLFAFASSPNVPKNMVRQHLSEIVPMLLRKMVYNEDDIMSLEADNEGDADEDDNDEDIKPTTSKVSGRNDRADNEEDDVGGADDDTVVTNWNLKKCSAATLDAVTKLLPRAVVEIAFPLLSEYLASSQWYIREATILALGAMADGGMQYFAEQLPNLVPFLVEQLNDHWAPVRKITCWTLSRFSPWILNDRTEFLIPVLGPIMNTLLDKKKGVQEAAITAVAVFVENCDPDVVETVLYSELLNSFDRCLQSYKKKNLIILYDAIGRLAEKTQMDDDAIKLILPHLITKWASLGNNDKELWPLLECLSYVAASLGEKFSTMAPEVYQRAWQILCNCVELEAQAQTDPSIEVPEKDFVITSLDLIDGLVQGLRSHSCDLLFPNNDLTMLQVMLQCLQDPTHDVRQSTFALLGDIATFYDPALIQPFLPAFLKAISTELMHSDLPEAVSSVNNAVWCLGLIGQRRELGDAIIGLARQVLDLFCTPAPSVHESVLENLVVTIGRLGHLHPEHFAGPPFAMSANLSRWCQLSKELQDPEEKSAAYYGFIKIANLMTSASVLSDKALHHFIQGLASDIGPDTLALWKHDIYAFFMKHHSQLEALVQNLTDDETAVVSFITNN
;
A
#
# COMPACT_ATOMS: atom_id res chain seq x y z
N MET A 1 14.56 35.28 35.44
CA MET A 1 14.89 35.83 34.12
C MET A 1 16.35 35.49 33.87
N SER A 2 16.67 34.50 33.08
CA SER A 2 18.04 34.30 32.59
C SER A 2 18.27 35.37 31.51
N ASN A 3 18.96 36.45 31.86
CA ASN A 3 19.36 37.48 30.90
C ASN A 3 20.42 36.83 29.97
N LEU A 4 20.01 36.44 28.76
CA LEU A 4 20.96 36.16 27.72
C LEU A 4 21.72 37.48 27.43
N SER A 5 23.04 37.51 27.63
CA SER A 5 23.84 38.68 27.20
C SER A 5 24.00 38.58 25.69
N ILE A 6 23.10 39.25 24.96
CA ILE A 6 23.12 39.23 23.50
C ILE A 6 24.18 40.19 23.01
N ASP A 7 25.06 39.70 22.15
CA ASP A 7 25.93 40.55 21.35
C ASP A 7 25.10 41.12 20.20
N GLU A 8 24.83 42.45 20.26
CA GLU A 8 24.05 43.17 19.25
C GLU A 8 24.64 43.04 17.84
N GLY A 9 25.99 43.10 17.73
CA GLY A 9 26.66 42.93 16.44
C GLY A 9 26.42 41.57 15.81
N ARG A 10 26.53 40.52 16.63
CA ARG A 10 26.26 39.13 16.21
C ARG A 10 24.79 38.94 15.85
N LEU A 11 23.86 39.51 16.61
CA LEU A 11 22.43 39.48 16.35
C LEU A 11 22.07 40.07 15.00
N VAL A 12 22.57 41.31 14.74
CA VAL A 12 22.32 42.00 13.47
C VAL A 12 22.91 41.19 12.29
N HIS A 13 24.12 40.66 12.45
CA HIS A 13 24.77 39.88 11.41
C HIS A 13 23.96 38.60 11.12
N LEU A 14 23.45 37.91 12.14
CA LEU A 14 22.56 36.75 11.97
C LEU A 14 21.31 37.10 11.17
N CYS A 15 20.64 38.23 11.50
CA CYS A 15 19.46 38.66 10.76
C CYS A 15 19.79 38.99 9.29
N VAL A 16 20.96 39.60 9.01
CA VAL A 16 21.41 39.85 7.62
C VAL A 16 21.62 38.53 6.86
N VAL A 17 22.24 37.53 7.49
CA VAL A 17 22.42 36.17 6.90
C VAL A 17 21.08 35.53 6.60
N LEU A 18 20.10 35.64 7.51
CA LEU A 18 18.75 35.12 7.28
C LEU A 18 18.05 35.80 6.09
N VAL A 19 18.21 37.14 5.92
CA VAL A 19 17.69 37.83 4.72
C VAL A 19 18.38 37.33 3.45
N GLN A 20 19.71 37.19 3.47
CA GLN A 20 20.48 36.75 2.32
C GLN A 20 20.19 35.29 1.92
N SER A 21 19.83 34.42 2.88
CA SER A 21 19.43 33.05 2.61
C SER A 21 18.14 32.93 1.77
N MET A 22 17.33 33.97 1.74
CA MET A 22 16.09 34.09 0.95
C MET A 22 16.28 34.86 -0.36
N SER A 23 17.52 35.30 -0.69
CA SER A 23 17.81 36.06 -1.91
C SER A 23 17.48 35.28 -3.19
N PRO A 24 16.90 35.90 -4.24
CA PRO A 24 16.78 35.28 -5.55
C PRO A 24 18.13 34.93 -6.19
N ASP A 25 19.24 35.61 -5.80
CA ASP A 25 20.58 35.36 -6.30
C ASP A 25 21.18 34.09 -5.68
N ALA A 26 21.51 33.11 -6.53
CA ALA A 26 22.04 31.82 -6.11
C ALA A 26 23.40 31.93 -5.39
N GLY A 27 24.28 32.87 -5.80
CA GLY A 27 25.58 33.07 -5.16
C GLY A 27 25.46 33.65 -3.75
N GLN A 28 24.53 34.61 -3.55
CA GLN A 28 24.23 35.14 -2.22
C GLN A 28 23.60 34.08 -1.30
N ARG A 29 22.70 33.26 -1.83
CA ARG A 29 22.11 32.15 -1.06
C ARG A 29 23.18 31.17 -0.60
N GLN A 30 24.07 30.75 -1.47
CA GLN A 30 25.14 29.80 -1.14
C GLN A 30 26.04 30.32 -0.02
N GLN A 31 26.49 31.61 -0.12
CA GLN A 31 27.31 32.24 0.92
C GLN A 31 26.54 32.38 2.25
N ALA A 32 25.26 32.69 2.18
CA ALA A 32 24.42 32.78 3.37
C ALA A 32 24.21 31.39 4.04
N MET A 33 24.06 30.32 3.27
CA MET A 33 23.94 28.93 3.79
C MET A 33 25.24 28.56 4.54
N GLU A 34 26.42 28.78 3.96
CA GLU A 34 27.70 28.49 4.62
C GLU A 34 27.86 29.30 5.93
N ALA A 35 27.44 30.59 5.94
CA ALA A 35 27.46 31.42 7.14
C ALA A 35 26.45 30.89 8.18
N LEU A 36 25.26 30.43 7.75
CA LEU A 36 24.23 29.89 8.63
C LEU A 36 24.71 28.60 9.30
N ASP A 37 25.39 27.71 8.56
CA ASP A 37 26.00 26.51 9.09
C ASP A 37 27.03 26.81 10.19
N ALA A 38 27.82 27.85 10.02
CA ALA A 38 28.76 28.33 11.03
C ALA A 38 28.05 28.87 12.30
N TYR A 39 26.85 29.45 12.16
CA TYR A 39 26.02 29.85 13.31
C TYR A 39 25.39 28.65 14.00
N THR A 40 24.83 27.72 13.26
CA THR A 40 24.14 26.50 13.79
C THR A 40 25.11 25.56 14.53
N ALA A 41 26.41 25.62 14.20
CA ALA A 41 27.43 24.85 14.90
C ALA A 41 27.73 25.36 16.34
N GLN A 42 27.29 26.54 16.71
CA GLN A 42 27.63 27.15 18.01
C GLN A 42 26.71 26.65 19.13
N HIS A 43 27.28 26.47 20.35
CA HIS A 43 26.56 25.91 21.50
C HIS A 43 25.33 26.74 21.93
N ASP A 44 25.35 28.04 21.77
CA ASP A 44 24.27 28.98 22.14
C ASP A 44 23.34 29.35 20.96
N ALA A 45 23.48 28.73 19.82
CA ALA A 45 22.75 29.03 18.60
C ALA A 45 21.22 28.99 18.79
N LEU A 46 20.68 27.94 19.45
CA LEU A 46 19.24 27.84 19.68
C LEU A 46 18.68 29.02 20.47
N ASN A 47 19.45 29.55 21.41
CA ASN A 47 19.03 30.70 22.20
C ASN A 47 18.96 31.98 21.36
N TYR A 48 19.90 32.21 20.41
CA TYR A 48 19.87 33.34 19.48
C TYR A 48 18.69 33.27 18.52
N PHE A 49 18.44 32.08 17.91
CA PHE A 49 17.29 31.90 17.02
C PHE A 49 15.96 32.05 17.77
N CYS A 50 15.87 31.58 19.01
CA CYS A 50 14.71 31.80 19.87
C CYS A 50 14.49 33.28 20.17
N PHE A 51 15.57 34.04 20.47
CA PHE A 51 15.48 35.47 20.71
C PHE A 51 14.97 36.21 19.46
N VAL A 52 15.49 35.88 18.27
CA VAL A 52 15.03 36.51 17.02
C VAL A 52 13.54 36.22 16.79
N LEU A 53 13.09 34.99 16.99
CA LEU A 53 11.69 34.62 16.84
C LEU A 53 10.77 35.39 17.80
N VAL A 54 11.12 35.44 19.10
CA VAL A 54 10.24 35.93 20.18
C VAL A 54 10.34 37.41 20.38
N GLU A 55 11.56 37.97 20.35
CA GLU A 55 11.82 39.37 20.70
C GLU A 55 12.31 40.22 19.50
N GLY A 56 12.65 39.55 18.38
CA GLY A 56 13.22 40.24 17.21
C GLY A 56 12.35 41.32 16.63
N SER A 57 11.05 41.11 16.51
CA SER A 57 10.09 42.10 16.00
C SER A 57 9.94 43.35 16.91
N ALA A 58 10.22 43.22 18.21
CA ALA A 58 10.16 44.30 19.18
C ALA A 58 11.54 44.93 19.45
N ASN A 59 12.64 44.41 18.92
CA ASN A 59 13.99 44.89 19.15
C ASN A 59 14.25 46.19 18.38
N ARG A 60 14.61 47.26 19.11
CA ARG A 60 14.80 48.59 18.53
C ARG A 60 15.94 48.69 17.51
N GLU A 61 17.03 47.97 17.72
CA GLU A 61 18.18 47.98 16.79
C GLU A 61 17.78 47.32 15.47
N LEU A 62 17.04 46.16 15.51
CA LEU A 62 16.55 45.48 14.32
C LEU A 62 15.50 46.34 13.58
N GLN A 63 14.58 46.99 14.30
CA GLN A 63 13.56 47.87 13.70
C GLN A 63 14.17 49.08 12.97
N THR A 64 15.39 49.55 13.34
CA THR A 64 16.07 50.62 12.62
C THR A 64 16.76 50.19 11.34
N ARG A 65 17.02 48.89 11.18
CA ARG A 65 17.81 48.30 10.06
C ARG A 65 16.99 47.57 9.03
N PHE A 66 15.86 47.01 9.43
CA PHE A 66 15.00 46.22 8.57
C PHE A 66 13.59 46.80 8.48
N ALA A 67 12.95 46.70 7.32
CA ALA A 67 11.53 47.03 7.17
C ALA A 67 10.66 46.04 7.97
N GLU A 68 9.49 46.48 8.41
CA GLU A 68 8.61 45.66 9.27
C GLU A 68 8.30 44.30 8.67
N HIS A 69 7.93 44.22 7.39
CA HIS A 69 7.62 42.96 6.71
C HIS A 69 8.85 42.05 6.56
N GLU A 70 10.03 42.65 6.30
CA GLU A 70 11.29 41.92 6.19
C GLU A 70 11.69 41.35 7.57
N LEU A 71 11.53 42.13 8.64
CA LEU A 71 11.80 41.67 10.00
C LEU A 71 10.86 40.54 10.43
N GLN A 72 9.58 40.58 10.05
CA GLN A 72 8.64 39.48 10.30
C GLN A 72 9.09 38.20 9.57
N THR A 73 9.56 38.34 8.33
CA THR A 73 10.07 37.17 7.56
C THR A 73 11.35 36.61 8.20
N VAL A 74 12.26 37.47 8.64
CA VAL A 74 13.49 37.06 9.38
C VAL A 74 13.13 36.30 10.66
N CYS A 75 12.16 36.80 11.44
CA CYS A 75 11.70 36.11 12.66
C CYS A 75 11.07 34.77 12.35
N ALA A 76 10.29 34.68 11.27
CA ALA A 76 9.69 33.41 10.81
C ALA A 76 10.78 32.41 10.40
N THR A 77 11.73 32.82 9.58
CA THR A 77 12.86 31.99 9.14
C THR A 77 13.71 31.54 10.33
N ALA A 78 13.99 32.39 11.28
CA ALA A 78 14.70 32.02 12.51
C ALA A 78 13.98 30.92 13.28
N GLY A 79 12.64 30.96 13.37
CA GLY A 79 11.84 29.92 13.99
C GLY A 79 11.89 28.60 13.24
N MET A 80 11.92 28.62 11.91
CA MET A 80 12.04 27.41 11.10
C MET A 80 13.44 26.78 11.21
N VAL A 81 14.50 27.57 11.18
CA VAL A 81 15.87 27.10 11.42
C VAL A 81 15.99 26.50 12.82
N LEU A 82 15.43 27.14 13.84
CA LEU A 82 15.40 26.65 15.22
C LEU A 82 14.75 25.26 15.29
N LYS A 83 13.60 25.09 14.64
CA LYS A 83 12.92 23.80 14.53
C LYS A 83 13.83 22.73 13.90
N ASN A 84 14.42 23.04 12.73
CA ASN A 84 15.26 22.09 11.99
C ASN A 84 16.50 21.68 12.78
N MET A 85 17.15 22.60 13.46
CA MET A 85 18.29 22.30 14.35
C MET A 85 17.91 21.32 15.47
N MET A 86 16.71 21.46 16.04
CA MET A 86 16.22 20.56 17.08
C MET A 86 15.90 19.16 16.53
N LEU A 87 15.40 19.06 15.28
CA LEU A 87 15.13 17.80 14.59
C LEU A 87 16.43 17.04 14.27
N GLN A 88 17.44 17.72 13.74
CA GLN A 88 18.69 17.10 13.29
C GLN A 88 19.58 16.59 14.43
N HIS A 89 19.56 17.24 15.59
CA HIS A 89 20.54 17.00 16.64
C HIS A 89 19.95 16.35 17.92
N GLY A 90 18.64 16.11 17.96
CA GLY A 90 17.97 15.42 19.07
C GLY A 90 18.19 16.07 20.44
N SER A 91 18.03 15.29 21.50
CA SER A 91 18.23 15.72 22.90
C SER A 91 19.71 15.78 23.35
N GLY A 92 20.66 15.76 22.40
CA GLY A 92 22.08 15.70 22.70
C GLY A 92 22.61 16.96 23.39
N ALA A 93 23.59 16.80 24.28
CA ALA A 93 24.23 17.87 25.08
C ALA A 93 24.99 18.96 24.27
N LYS A 94 24.78 19.03 22.96
CA LYS A 94 25.48 19.97 22.05
C LYS A 94 25.05 21.43 22.25
N TYR A 95 23.76 21.66 22.62
CA TYR A 95 23.20 23.01 22.68
C TYR A 95 22.72 23.39 24.08
N ASP A 96 22.83 24.70 24.42
CA ASP A 96 22.19 25.28 25.58
C ASP A 96 20.72 25.61 25.28
N LEU A 97 19.80 24.96 25.98
CA LEU A 97 18.35 25.12 25.86
C LEU A 97 17.77 26.09 26.93
N SER A 98 18.60 26.66 27.79
CA SER A 98 18.14 27.37 28.99
C SER A 98 17.26 28.60 28.67
N TYR A 99 17.66 29.41 27.69
CA TYR A 99 16.87 30.56 27.25
C TYR A 99 15.60 30.15 26.49
N LEU A 100 15.73 29.19 25.58
CA LEU A 100 14.62 28.62 24.79
C LEU A 100 13.50 28.11 25.71
N ARG A 101 13.81 27.24 26.66
CA ARG A 101 12.84 26.67 27.61
C ARG A 101 12.13 27.69 28.47
N THR A 102 12.78 28.83 28.76
CA THR A 102 12.23 29.88 29.61
C THR A 102 11.39 30.88 28.84
N ASN A 103 11.76 31.21 27.58
CA ASN A 103 11.21 32.35 26.88
C ASN A 103 10.32 32.00 25.66
N ILE A 104 10.36 30.80 25.15
CA ILE A 104 9.62 30.42 23.93
C ILE A 104 8.10 30.65 24.08
N MET A 105 7.53 30.46 25.26
CA MET A 105 6.12 30.72 25.54
C MET A 105 5.68 32.16 25.25
N ASN A 106 6.61 33.15 25.34
CA ASN A 106 6.32 34.54 25.06
C ASN A 106 5.94 34.78 23.59
N GLY A 107 6.42 33.92 22.68
CA GLY A 107 6.08 34.01 21.26
C GLY A 107 4.60 33.73 20.95
N LEU A 108 3.85 33.06 21.85
CA LEU A 108 2.40 32.84 21.70
C LEU A 108 1.57 34.15 21.91
N TYR A 109 2.17 35.20 22.44
CA TYR A 109 1.53 36.52 22.62
C TYR A 109 1.82 37.47 21.47
N LEU A 110 2.63 37.06 20.48
CA LEU A 110 2.99 37.95 19.35
C LEU A 110 1.73 38.31 18.55
N PRO A 111 1.58 39.55 18.14
CA PRO A 111 0.40 40.03 17.44
C PRO A 111 0.32 39.51 16.00
N VAL A 112 1.43 38.98 15.46
CA VAL A 112 1.50 38.39 14.12
C VAL A 112 1.16 36.91 14.19
N PRO A 113 0.01 36.45 13.61
CA PRO A 113 -0.46 35.06 13.72
C PRO A 113 0.56 34.04 13.19
N LEU A 114 1.31 34.40 12.14
CA LEU A 114 2.36 33.55 11.58
C LEU A 114 3.43 33.19 12.62
N LEU A 115 3.95 34.24 13.35
CA LEU A 115 5.00 34.03 14.34
C LEU A 115 4.50 33.25 15.56
N ALA A 116 3.26 33.47 15.99
CA ALA A 116 2.63 32.69 17.05
C ALA A 116 2.44 31.23 16.65
N ASN A 117 2.05 30.94 15.40
CA ASN A 117 1.94 29.58 14.88
C ASN A 117 3.31 28.86 14.79
N ILE A 118 4.35 29.56 14.30
CA ILE A 118 5.73 29.03 14.24
C ILE A 118 6.23 28.75 15.67
N THR A 119 5.93 29.59 16.62
CA THR A 119 6.23 29.34 18.05
C THR A 119 5.57 28.04 18.53
N GLY A 120 4.32 27.81 18.16
CA GLY A 120 3.61 26.55 18.45
C GLY A 120 4.32 25.32 17.88
N ILE A 121 4.85 25.43 16.64
CA ILE A 121 5.62 24.36 15.99
C ILE A 121 6.94 24.10 16.75
N VAL A 122 7.66 25.14 17.13
CA VAL A 122 8.90 25.02 17.94
C VAL A 122 8.61 24.38 19.30
N LEU A 123 7.50 24.75 19.96
CA LEU A 123 7.06 24.10 21.21
C LEU A 123 6.77 22.62 21.04
N THR A 124 6.08 22.23 19.97
CA THR A 124 5.83 20.82 19.67
C THR A 124 7.14 20.07 19.48
N THR A 125 8.07 20.63 18.71
CA THR A 125 9.40 20.04 18.51
C THR A 125 10.16 19.89 19.83
N LEU A 126 10.09 20.90 20.72
CA LEU A 126 10.68 20.84 22.05
C LEU A 126 10.07 19.70 22.89
N PHE A 127 8.75 19.48 22.80
CA PHE A 127 8.08 18.36 23.47
C PHE A 127 8.56 17.03 22.92
N SER A 128 8.52 16.82 21.60
CA SER A 128 8.83 15.56 20.95
C SER A 128 10.31 15.15 21.09
N HIS A 129 11.25 16.12 21.06
CA HIS A 129 12.68 15.83 21.07
C HIS A 129 13.39 16.03 22.42
N TYR A 130 12.81 16.79 23.33
CA TYR A 130 13.40 16.99 24.65
C TYR A 130 12.51 16.46 25.78
N TYR A 131 11.32 17.02 26.02
CA TYR A 131 10.50 16.68 27.19
C TYR A 131 10.03 15.23 27.17
N ARG A 132 9.74 14.64 26.03
CA ARG A 132 9.40 13.22 25.90
C ARG A 132 10.47 12.28 26.44
N HIS A 133 11.74 12.65 26.27
CA HIS A 133 12.90 11.88 26.75
C HIS A 133 13.33 12.26 28.17
N HIS A 134 12.92 13.44 28.67
CA HIS A 134 13.23 13.96 30.01
C HIS A 134 11.92 14.21 30.79
N ARG A 135 11.06 13.18 30.88
CA ARG A 135 9.76 13.30 31.56
C ARG A 135 9.85 13.63 33.04
N GLU A 136 10.97 13.40 33.68
CA GLU A 136 11.28 13.83 35.05
C GLU A 136 11.40 15.35 35.23
N ASP A 137 11.60 16.09 34.15
CA ASP A 137 11.69 17.56 34.16
C ASP A 137 10.30 18.18 34.37
N ALA A 138 10.12 18.79 35.51
CA ALA A 138 8.87 19.45 35.88
C ALA A 138 8.49 20.61 34.91
N SER A 139 9.44 21.16 34.17
CA SER A 139 9.14 22.26 33.22
C SER A 139 8.26 21.78 32.05
N GLY A 140 8.30 20.50 31.66
CA GLY A 140 7.39 19.97 30.65
C GLY A 140 5.92 20.02 31.10
N VAL A 141 5.65 19.58 32.33
CA VAL A 141 4.32 19.66 32.95
C VAL A 141 3.88 21.10 33.15
N GLN A 142 4.80 21.98 33.57
CA GLN A 142 4.51 23.42 33.74
C GLN A 142 4.13 24.05 32.40
N THR A 143 4.84 23.73 31.30
CA THR A 143 4.52 24.22 29.95
C THR A 143 3.12 23.81 29.51
N LEU A 144 2.70 22.53 29.73
CA LEU A 144 1.34 22.12 29.46
C LEU A 144 0.31 22.90 30.29
N SER A 145 0.57 23.10 31.57
CA SER A 145 -0.31 23.85 32.46
C SER A 145 -0.45 25.33 32.03
N ASP A 146 0.65 25.96 31.62
CA ASP A 146 0.65 27.32 31.12
C ASP A 146 -0.10 27.44 29.77
N LEU A 147 0.07 26.48 28.85
CA LEU A 147 -0.69 26.41 27.59
C LEU A 147 -2.19 26.28 27.85
N LEU A 148 -2.61 25.39 28.78
CA LEU A 148 -4.01 25.26 29.19
C LEU A 148 -4.58 26.52 29.80
N ALA A 149 -3.79 27.25 30.63
CA ALA A 149 -4.20 28.51 31.22
C ALA A 149 -4.38 29.60 30.16
N LEU A 150 -3.48 29.70 29.17
CA LEU A 150 -3.57 30.62 28.02
C LEU A 150 -4.77 30.29 27.13
N ALA A 151 -4.98 29.01 26.80
CA ALA A 151 -6.14 28.57 26.02
C ALA A 151 -7.46 28.94 26.75
N SER A 152 -7.51 28.75 28.08
CA SER A 152 -8.68 29.15 28.90
C SER A 152 -8.97 30.68 28.85
N GLN A 153 -7.95 31.49 28.57
CA GLN A 153 -8.10 32.96 28.40
C GLN A 153 -8.42 33.35 26.95
N GLY A 154 -8.63 32.39 26.05
CA GLY A 154 -8.98 32.64 24.65
C GLY A 154 -7.79 32.77 23.71
N ASN A 155 -6.58 32.37 24.11
CA ASN A 155 -5.42 32.36 23.22
C ASN A 155 -5.48 31.16 22.27
N LEU A 156 -5.80 31.43 21.00
CA LEU A 156 -5.92 30.41 19.95
C LEU A 156 -4.56 29.75 19.63
N ALA A 157 -3.46 30.53 19.64
CA ALA A 157 -2.14 29.98 19.33
C ALA A 157 -1.69 28.95 20.38
N ALA A 158 -2.01 29.17 21.66
CA ALA A 158 -1.74 28.21 22.73
C ALA A 158 -2.54 26.90 22.53
N LEU A 159 -3.82 26.98 22.13
CA LEU A 159 -4.64 25.79 21.88
C LEU A 159 -4.17 25.05 20.62
N LYS A 160 -3.78 25.75 19.55
CA LYS A 160 -3.14 25.14 18.37
C LYS A 160 -1.80 24.47 18.71
N ALA A 161 -1.00 25.04 19.59
CA ALA A 161 0.22 24.40 20.08
C ALA A 161 -0.09 23.12 20.85
N LEU A 162 -1.12 23.13 21.73
CA LEU A 162 -1.59 21.92 22.41
C LEU A 162 -2.07 20.85 21.41
N SER A 163 -2.81 21.24 20.39
CA SER A 163 -3.27 20.32 19.34
C SER A 163 -2.10 19.63 18.63
N LYS A 164 -1.07 20.36 18.26
CA LYS A 164 0.15 19.79 17.66
C LYS A 164 0.94 18.90 18.64
N ILE A 165 1.02 19.28 19.91
CA ILE A 165 1.66 18.45 20.94
C ILE A 165 0.87 17.15 21.13
N MET A 166 -0.46 17.18 21.09
CA MET A 166 -1.30 15.98 21.18
C MET A 166 -1.12 15.07 19.96
N GLU A 167 -1.05 15.63 18.75
CA GLU A 167 -0.80 14.89 17.52
C GLU A 167 0.45 13.99 17.62
N ASP A 168 1.59 14.57 18.04
CA ASP A 168 2.87 13.86 18.10
C ASP A 168 3.07 13.03 19.38
N ASN A 169 2.39 13.38 20.48
CA ASN A 169 2.78 12.90 21.82
C ASN A 169 1.62 12.29 22.63
N ALA A 170 0.39 12.23 22.15
CA ALA A 170 -0.75 11.71 22.92
C ALA A 170 -0.50 10.35 23.56
N GLN A 171 0.13 9.45 22.78
CA GLN A 171 0.49 8.09 23.22
C GLN A 171 1.47 8.04 24.42
N PHE A 172 2.23 9.13 24.69
CA PHE A 172 3.20 9.15 25.80
C PHE A 172 2.63 9.78 27.08
N PHE A 173 1.45 10.42 27.01
CA PHE A 173 0.83 11.05 28.20
C PHE A 173 0.16 10.05 29.16
N HIS A 174 0.09 8.76 28.82
CA HIS A 174 -0.29 7.71 29.77
C HIS A 174 0.85 7.34 30.74
N LEU A 175 2.10 7.75 30.42
CA LEU A 175 3.27 7.54 31.28
C LEU A 175 3.36 8.65 32.35
N PRO A 176 4.05 8.39 33.49
CA PRO A 176 4.28 9.43 34.51
C PRO A 176 5.15 10.57 34.00
N TRP A 177 4.75 11.81 34.30
CA TRP A 177 5.52 13.03 34.01
C TRP A 177 5.78 13.80 35.31
N ALA A 178 7.05 13.97 35.67
CA ALA A 178 7.49 14.58 36.93
C ALA A 178 6.78 13.98 38.18
N GLY A 179 6.55 12.64 38.16
CA GLY A 179 5.83 11.95 39.22
C GLY A 179 4.32 12.12 39.22
N ASN A 180 3.72 12.74 38.19
CA ASN A 180 2.28 12.91 38.02
C ASN A 180 1.75 11.89 36.98
N ASP A 181 0.89 10.95 37.43
CA ASP A 181 0.29 9.92 36.59
C ASP A 181 -1.02 10.34 35.92
N ASN A 182 -1.50 11.58 36.18
CA ASN A 182 -2.83 12.02 35.76
C ASN A 182 -2.79 13.12 34.69
N ILE A 183 -1.68 13.33 34.00
CA ILE A 183 -1.54 14.41 33.00
C ILE A 183 -2.59 14.27 31.89
N LEU A 184 -2.76 13.07 31.32
CA LEU A 184 -3.74 12.83 30.27
C LEU A 184 -5.17 13.10 30.74
N ASP A 185 -5.52 12.75 31.97
CA ASP A 185 -6.83 13.01 32.55
C ASP A 185 -7.11 14.51 32.71
N VAL A 186 -6.11 15.29 33.11
CA VAL A 186 -6.17 16.75 33.20
C VAL A 186 -6.40 17.37 31.81
N LEU A 187 -5.62 16.95 30.81
CA LEU A 187 -5.72 17.41 29.42
C LEU A 187 -7.13 17.15 28.87
N ILE A 188 -7.62 15.90 28.94
CA ILE A 188 -8.95 15.51 28.48
C ILE A 188 -10.04 16.36 29.17
N THR A 189 -9.92 16.56 30.49
CA THR A 189 -10.91 17.34 31.25
C THR A 189 -10.98 18.79 30.76
N HIS A 190 -9.83 19.42 30.43
CA HIS A 190 -9.78 20.76 29.87
C HIS A 190 -10.32 20.81 28.43
N PHE A 191 -9.97 19.83 27.59
CA PHE A 191 -10.48 19.79 26.20
C PHE A 191 -12.00 19.61 26.15
N LEU A 192 -12.58 18.76 27.00
CA LEU A 192 -14.04 18.65 27.14
C LEU A 192 -14.68 19.96 27.59
N LYS A 193 -14.02 20.68 28.51
CA LYS A 193 -14.50 21.99 28.94
C LYS A 193 -14.38 23.03 27.82
N PHE A 194 -13.28 23.07 27.08
CA PHE A 194 -13.07 24.00 25.96
C PHE A 194 -14.07 23.77 24.83
N MET A 195 -14.35 22.52 24.48
CA MET A 195 -15.39 22.16 23.53
C MET A 195 -16.76 22.74 23.91
N ASP A 196 -17.09 22.74 25.20
CA ASP A 196 -18.39 23.16 25.70
C ASP A 196 -18.52 24.67 25.90
N GLU A 197 -17.49 25.33 26.44
CA GLU A 197 -17.59 26.67 27.02
C GLU A 197 -16.97 27.76 26.15
N LEU A 198 -16.04 27.46 25.23
CA LEU A 198 -15.37 28.49 24.45
C LEU A 198 -16.31 29.08 23.36
N PRO A 199 -16.41 30.41 23.27
CA PRO A 199 -17.32 31.07 22.34
C PRO A 199 -16.85 31.00 20.88
N ASN A 200 -15.54 30.90 20.65
CA ASN A 200 -14.96 30.90 19.32
C ASN A 200 -15.06 29.49 18.69
N PRO A 201 -15.71 29.35 17.50
CA PRO A 201 -15.83 28.05 16.81
C PRO A 201 -14.48 27.39 16.53
N THR A 202 -13.49 28.16 16.07
CA THR A 202 -12.14 27.61 15.79
C THR A 202 -11.49 27.03 17.05
N MET A 203 -11.71 27.63 18.21
CA MET A 203 -11.18 27.08 19.46
C MET A 203 -11.94 25.82 19.91
N ARG A 204 -13.26 25.74 19.69
CA ARG A 204 -14.02 24.52 19.92
C ARG A 204 -13.52 23.39 19.01
N ALA A 205 -13.31 23.69 17.72
CA ALA A 205 -12.77 22.75 16.75
C ALA A 205 -11.39 22.22 17.16
N GLU A 206 -10.47 23.10 17.58
CA GLU A 206 -9.13 22.68 18.06
C GLU A 206 -9.21 21.82 19.34
N ALA A 207 -10.18 22.07 20.22
CA ALA A 207 -10.39 21.23 21.40
C ALA A 207 -10.91 19.83 21.01
N ILE A 208 -11.82 19.74 20.03
CA ILE A 208 -12.29 18.45 19.50
C ILE A 208 -11.13 17.72 18.79
N LYS A 209 -10.30 18.45 18.03
CA LYS A 209 -9.12 17.93 17.37
C LYS A 209 -8.14 17.29 18.37
N CYS A 210 -7.89 17.94 19.51
CA CYS A 210 -7.08 17.34 20.58
C CYS A 210 -7.68 16.02 21.08
N LEU A 211 -9.01 15.92 21.21
CA LEU A 211 -9.70 14.71 21.62
C LEU A 211 -9.67 13.61 20.53
N ASN A 212 -9.69 14.01 19.25
CA ASN A 212 -9.56 13.09 18.12
C ASN A 212 -8.26 12.27 18.17
N TYR A 213 -7.15 12.86 18.61
CA TYR A 213 -5.88 12.15 18.81
C TYR A 213 -5.86 11.21 20.02
N VAL A 214 -6.81 11.35 20.94
CA VAL A 214 -6.89 10.52 22.17
C VAL A 214 -7.85 9.33 21.97
N VAL A 215 -8.90 9.48 21.18
CA VAL A 215 -9.94 8.44 20.98
C VAL A 215 -9.36 7.10 20.52
N PRO A 216 -8.46 7.05 19.53
CA PRO A 216 -7.86 5.78 19.07
C PRO A 216 -7.06 5.06 20.16
N LEU A 217 -6.48 5.78 21.12
CA LEU A 217 -5.70 5.22 22.21
C LEU A 217 -6.56 4.58 23.32
N GLN A 218 -7.86 4.87 23.38
CA GLN A 218 -8.84 4.36 24.33
C GLN A 218 -8.35 4.36 25.81
N PRO A 219 -7.74 5.44 26.34
CA PRO A 219 -7.26 5.44 27.71
C PRO A 219 -8.43 5.40 28.70
N GLN A 220 -8.23 4.73 29.84
CA GLN A 220 -9.25 4.56 30.86
C GLN A 220 -9.89 5.90 31.33
N CYS A 221 -9.08 6.96 31.41
CA CYS A 221 -9.55 8.29 31.80
C CYS A 221 -10.51 8.92 30.78
N LEU A 222 -10.39 8.61 29.48
CA LEU A 222 -11.37 8.99 28.46
C LEU A 222 -12.62 8.12 28.54
N LEU A 223 -12.45 6.79 28.69
CA LEU A 223 -13.58 5.85 28.72
C LEU A 223 -14.57 6.18 29.85
N VAL A 224 -14.09 6.63 31.02
CA VAL A 224 -14.93 7.09 32.12
C VAL A 224 -15.70 8.37 31.76
N LYS A 225 -15.19 9.23 30.89
CA LYS A 225 -15.78 10.50 30.47
C LYS A 225 -16.50 10.43 29.11
N LEU A 226 -16.60 9.25 28.50
CA LEU A 226 -17.09 9.07 27.15
C LEU A 226 -18.54 9.54 26.98
N ASP A 227 -19.40 9.28 27.95
CA ASP A 227 -20.80 9.72 27.89
C ASP A 227 -20.91 11.26 27.86
N ARG A 228 -20.05 11.97 28.65
CA ARG A 228 -19.96 13.44 28.61
C ARG A 228 -19.45 13.93 27.27
N LEU A 229 -18.46 13.26 26.68
CA LEU A 229 -17.96 13.59 25.33
C LEU A 229 -19.11 13.50 24.33
N LEU A 230 -19.85 12.38 24.30
CA LEU A 230 -20.98 12.16 23.39
C LEU A 230 -22.07 13.22 23.54
N GLU A 231 -22.47 13.56 24.77
CA GLU A 231 -23.44 14.63 25.02
C GLU A 231 -22.99 15.97 24.43
N GLY A 232 -21.72 16.33 24.59
CA GLY A 232 -21.12 17.54 24.01
C GLY A 232 -21.13 17.53 22.48
N LEU A 233 -20.73 16.41 21.87
CA LEU A 233 -20.71 16.25 20.41
C LEU A 233 -22.11 16.35 19.80
N PHE A 234 -23.10 15.67 20.35
CA PHE A 234 -24.48 15.74 19.83
C PHE A 234 -25.10 17.14 20.00
N ARG A 235 -24.77 17.82 21.09
CA ARG A 235 -25.21 19.22 21.28
C ARG A 235 -24.60 20.12 20.19
N LEU A 236 -23.31 20.01 19.91
CA LEU A 236 -22.62 20.78 18.87
C LEU A 236 -23.15 20.44 17.48
N ALA A 237 -23.33 19.15 17.18
CA ALA A 237 -23.87 18.71 15.89
C ALA A 237 -25.27 19.28 15.61
N SER A 238 -26.06 19.52 16.67
CA SER A 238 -27.40 20.08 16.57
C SER A 238 -27.46 21.61 16.54
N ALA A 239 -26.47 22.30 17.14
CA ALA A 239 -26.54 23.74 17.39
C ALA A 239 -25.49 24.57 16.63
N ASP A 240 -24.34 23.97 16.27
CA ASP A 240 -23.23 24.67 15.63
C ASP A 240 -23.30 24.52 14.11
N SER A 241 -23.27 25.68 13.43
CA SER A 241 -23.32 25.70 11.96
C SER A 241 -21.96 26.06 11.32
N ASP A 242 -20.91 26.17 12.12
CA ASP A 242 -19.58 26.53 11.62
C ASP A 242 -18.87 25.31 11.03
N ASP A 243 -18.37 25.44 9.82
CA ASP A 243 -17.79 24.33 9.06
C ASP A 243 -16.52 23.76 9.72
N VAL A 244 -15.70 24.58 10.41
CA VAL A 244 -14.51 24.05 11.12
C VAL A 244 -14.89 23.15 12.31
N VAL A 245 -16.01 23.40 12.96
CA VAL A 245 -16.54 22.53 14.04
C VAL A 245 -17.14 21.26 13.43
N ARG A 246 -17.94 21.39 12.36
CA ARG A 246 -18.57 20.26 11.66
C ARG A 246 -17.54 19.29 11.15
N GLN A 247 -16.42 19.78 10.61
CA GLN A 247 -15.29 18.98 10.18
C GLN A 247 -14.78 18.08 11.31
N GLN A 248 -14.43 18.69 12.45
CA GLN A 248 -13.89 17.94 13.58
C GLN A 248 -14.91 16.96 14.21
N LEU A 249 -16.20 17.26 14.09
CA LEU A 249 -17.27 16.35 14.50
C LEU A 249 -17.36 15.12 13.58
N CYS A 250 -17.24 15.29 12.25
CA CYS A 250 -17.24 14.17 11.30
C CYS A 250 -16.05 13.23 11.58
N ILE A 251 -14.84 13.76 11.72
CA ILE A 251 -13.63 12.99 12.08
C ILE A 251 -13.84 12.26 13.42
N MET A 252 -14.42 12.94 14.43
CA MET A 252 -14.69 12.31 15.73
C MET A 252 -15.69 11.18 15.64
N PHE A 253 -16.75 11.31 14.84
CA PHE A 253 -17.74 10.25 14.66
C PHE A 253 -17.16 9.06 13.91
N SER A 254 -16.25 9.28 12.94
CA SER A 254 -15.52 8.20 12.26
C SER A 254 -14.62 7.44 13.23
N ASN A 255 -13.80 8.14 14.02
CA ASN A 255 -12.95 7.54 15.05
C ASN A 255 -13.77 6.75 16.11
N LEU A 256 -14.89 7.28 16.53
CA LEU A 256 -15.76 6.60 17.51
C LEU A 256 -16.47 5.39 16.88
N LEU A 257 -16.81 5.44 15.60
CA LEU A 257 -17.42 4.30 14.89
C LEU A 257 -16.42 3.14 14.77
N GLU A 258 -15.18 3.43 14.50
CA GLU A 258 -14.12 2.43 14.41
C GLU A 258 -13.80 1.79 15.77
N HIS A 259 -13.59 2.62 16.80
CA HIS A 259 -13.05 2.16 18.08
C HIS A 259 -14.13 1.84 19.13
N ARG A 260 -15.30 2.48 19.08
CA ARG A 260 -16.41 2.34 20.05
C ARG A 260 -17.79 2.34 19.40
N PRO A 261 -18.05 1.46 18.42
CA PRO A 261 -19.34 1.36 17.74
C PRO A 261 -20.50 1.07 18.71
N ASP A 262 -20.23 0.39 19.82
CA ASP A 262 -21.19 0.10 20.89
C ASP A 262 -21.87 1.36 21.46
N LYS A 263 -21.11 2.45 21.56
CA LYS A 263 -21.60 3.73 22.09
C LYS A 263 -22.39 4.56 21.08
N LEU A 264 -22.13 4.36 19.79
CA LEU A 264 -22.84 5.07 18.72
C LEU A 264 -24.12 4.37 18.26
N ALA A 265 -24.30 3.09 18.56
CA ALA A 265 -25.38 2.24 18.02
C ALA A 265 -26.78 2.89 18.10
N ALA A 266 -27.12 3.54 19.22
CA ALA A 266 -28.42 4.20 19.42
C ALA A 266 -28.57 5.53 18.66
N HIS A 267 -27.46 6.10 18.14
CA HIS A 267 -27.41 7.45 17.56
C HIS A 267 -27.01 7.45 16.07
N MET A 268 -26.65 6.30 15.50
CA MET A 268 -26.14 6.19 14.12
C MET A 268 -27.05 6.85 13.08
N VAL A 269 -28.37 6.71 13.22
CA VAL A 269 -29.35 7.36 12.33
C VAL A 269 -29.18 8.88 12.30
N GLY A 270 -29.05 9.50 13.48
CA GLY A 270 -28.87 10.95 13.58
C GLY A 270 -27.53 11.40 13.05
N ILE A 271 -26.48 10.60 13.22
CA ILE A 271 -25.12 10.93 12.71
C ILE A 271 -25.09 10.80 11.18
N VAL A 272 -25.69 9.77 10.58
CA VAL A 272 -25.84 9.66 9.11
C VAL A 272 -26.58 10.87 8.53
N GLN A 273 -27.69 11.30 9.15
CA GLN A 273 -28.42 12.50 8.72
C GLN A 273 -27.58 13.77 8.87
N PHE A 274 -26.77 13.88 9.94
CA PHE A 274 -25.83 14.97 10.12
C PHE A 274 -24.78 14.99 9.03
N ALA A 275 -24.13 13.84 8.73
CA ALA A 275 -23.14 13.74 7.67
C ALA A 275 -23.70 14.10 6.29
N LEU A 276 -24.88 13.59 5.94
CA LEU A 276 -25.60 13.96 4.70
C LEU A 276 -25.91 15.45 4.63
N HIS A 277 -26.33 16.05 5.75
CA HIS A 277 -26.59 17.49 5.83
C HIS A 277 -25.30 18.32 5.64
N VAL A 278 -24.18 17.89 6.24
CA VAL A 278 -22.88 18.55 6.06
C VAL A 278 -22.43 18.44 4.61
N MET A 279 -22.50 17.27 4.00
CA MET A 279 -22.18 17.10 2.56
C MET A 279 -23.01 18.00 1.65
N GLU A 280 -24.29 18.20 1.94
CA GLU A 280 -25.19 19.03 1.12
C GLU A 280 -24.92 20.52 1.29
N THR A 281 -24.64 20.98 2.52
CA THR A 281 -24.66 22.41 2.88
C THR A 281 -23.29 23.06 2.99
N SER A 282 -22.21 22.31 3.22
CA SER A 282 -20.87 22.87 3.31
C SER A 282 -20.40 23.37 1.94
N LYS A 283 -19.74 24.54 1.96
CA LYS A 283 -19.08 25.12 0.78
C LYS A 283 -17.60 24.70 0.70
N ASP A 284 -17.04 24.22 1.80
CA ASP A 284 -15.68 23.71 1.85
C ASP A 284 -15.70 22.22 1.50
N GLU A 285 -15.05 21.87 0.41
CA GLU A 285 -14.98 20.48 -0.08
C GLU A 285 -14.30 19.54 0.91
N LYS A 286 -13.33 20.03 1.71
CA LYS A 286 -12.69 19.21 2.74
C LYS A 286 -13.65 18.80 3.85
N VAL A 287 -14.53 19.70 4.23
CA VAL A 287 -15.57 19.42 5.25
C VAL A 287 -16.59 18.40 4.70
N ALA A 288 -16.96 18.53 3.44
CA ALA A 288 -17.83 17.56 2.78
C ALA A 288 -17.14 16.19 2.60
N LEU A 289 -15.81 16.18 2.37
CA LEU A 289 -15.00 14.97 2.31
C LEU A 289 -15.01 14.23 3.67
N ASP A 290 -14.69 14.91 4.78
CA ASP A 290 -14.70 14.27 6.12
C ASP A 290 -16.09 13.71 6.49
N ALA A 291 -17.16 14.35 6.00
CA ALA A 291 -18.52 13.84 6.18
C ALA A 291 -18.78 12.60 5.30
N CYS A 292 -18.22 12.55 4.09
CA CYS A 292 -18.28 11.37 3.20
C CYS A 292 -17.49 10.20 3.78
N GLU A 293 -16.30 10.46 4.35
CA GLU A 293 -15.48 9.44 5.03
C GLU A 293 -16.25 8.77 6.19
N TYR A 294 -17.06 9.53 6.92
CA TYR A 294 -17.95 8.91 7.90
C TYR A 294 -18.95 7.94 7.24
N LEU A 295 -19.53 8.31 6.09
CA LEU A 295 -20.45 7.41 5.37
C LEU A 295 -19.73 6.18 4.81
N PHE A 296 -18.48 6.34 4.36
CA PHE A 296 -17.64 5.23 3.96
C PHE A 296 -17.37 4.28 5.14
N ALA A 297 -16.90 4.78 6.27
CA ALA A 297 -16.70 4.01 7.48
C ALA A 297 -17.98 3.33 7.97
N PHE A 298 -19.14 4.01 7.87
CA PHE A 298 -20.46 3.46 8.21
C PHE A 298 -20.86 2.29 7.33
N ALA A 299 -20.54 2.35 6.02
CA ALA A 299 -20.84 1.29 5.07
C ALA A 299 -19.89 0.09 5.20
N SER A 300 -18.61 0.35 5.49
CA SER A 300 -17.55 -0.65 5.53
C SER A 300 -17.42 -1.36 6.89
N SER A 301 -17.93 -0.77 7.97
CA SER A 301 -17.77 -1.33 9.32
C SER A 301 -18.58 -2.63 9.53
N PRO A 302 -17.91 -3.73 9.95
CA PRO A 302 -18.58 -4.98 10.27
C PRO A 302 -19.52 -4.87 11.49
N ASN A 303 -19.35 -3.83 12.31
CA ASN A 303 -20.14 -3.56 13.51
C ASN A 303 -21.46 -2.83 13.21
N VAL A 304 -21.67 -2.36 11.98
CA VAL A 304 -22.90 -1.70 11.55
C VAL A 304 -23.86 -2.73 10.95
N PRO A 305 -25.08 -2.89 11.49
CA PRO A 305 -26.06 -3.82 10.94
C PRO A 305 -26.48 -3.44 9.50
N LYS A 306 -26.47 -4.39 8.57
CA LYS A 306 -26.86 -4.19 7.16
C LYS A 306 -28.24 -3.53 6.98
N ASN A 307 -29.22 -3.84 7.85
CA ASN A 307 -30.55 -3.24 7.82
C ASN A 307 -30.54 -1.74 8.15
N MET A 308 -29.57 -1.27 8.92
CA MET A 308 -29.40 0.14 9.25
C MET A 308 -28.87 0.91 8.03
N VAL A 309 -27.87 0.38 7.34
CA VAL A 309 -27.41 0.97 6.06
C VAL A 309 -28.54 1.01 5.05
N ARG A 310 -29.32 -0.09 4.93
CA ARG A 310 -30.47 -0.18 4.01
C ARG A 310 -31.51 0.92 4.20
N GLN A 311 -31.77 1.35 5.44
CA GLN A 311 -32.76 2.39 5.75
C GLN A 311 -32.40 3.76 5.17
N HIS A 312 -31.11 4.02 4.94
CA HIS A 312 -30.60 5.31 4.46
C HIS A 312 -30.14 5.32 3.00
N LEU A 313 -30.18 4.17 2.30
CA LEU A 313 -29.73 4.10 0.90
C LEU A 313 -30.43 5.09 -0.02
N SER A 314 -31.73 5.33 0.17
CA SER A 314 -32.49 6.29 -0.63
C SER A 314 -32.01 7.74 -0.50
N GLU A 315 -31.25 8.06 0.55
CA GLU A 315 -30.64 9.37 0.78
C GLU A 315 -29.14 9.35 0.41
N ILE A 316 -28.43 8.29 0.81
CA ILE A 316 -26.98 8.13 0.57
C ILE A 316 -26.68 8.03 -0.93
N VAL A 317 -27.31 7.11 -1.66
CA VAL A 317 -26.96 6.84 -3.07
C VAL A 317 -27.13 8.08 -3.96
N PRO A 318 -28.25 8.83 -3.94
CA PRO A 318 -28.37 10.05 -4.74
C PRO A 318 -27.39 11.15 -4.31
N MET A 319 -27.03 11.23 -3.02
CA MET A 319 -26.02 12.18 -2.53
C MET A 319 -24.64 11.86 -3.12
N LEU A 320 -24.20 10.62 -3.05
CA LEU A 320 -22.92 10.19 -3.60
C LEU A 320 -22.83 10.49 -5.10
N LEU A 321 -23.87 10.15 -5.88
CA LEU A 321 -23.89 10.44 -7.32
C LEU A 321 -23.73 11.94 -7.64
N ARG A 322 -24.34 12.82 -6.83
CA ARG A 322 -24.15 14.28 -7.00
C ARG A 322 -22.74 14.74 -6.63
N LYS A 323 -22.11 14.13 -5.62
CA LYS A 323 -20.77 14.52 -5.14
C LYS A 323 -19.61 13.89 -5.93
N MET A 324 -19.92 12.97 -6.85
CA MET A 324 -18.96 12.45 -7.84
C MET A 324 -18.73 13.39 -9.02
N VAL A 325 -19.52 14.44 -9.18
CA VAL A 325 -19.35 15.46 -10.22
C VAL A 325 -18.21 16.40 -9.83
N TYR A 326 -17.38 16.79 -10.81
CA TYR A 326 -16.30 17.78 -10.60
C TYR A 326 -16.84 19.12 -10.08
N ASN A 327 -16.06 19.83 -9.30
CA ASN A 327 -16.38 21.19 -8.90
C ASN A 327 -16.20 22.18 -10.08
N GLU A 328 -16.65 23.44 -9.94
CA GLU A 328 -16.63 24.43 -11.01
C GLU A 328 -15.20 24.79 -11.45
N ASP A 329 -14.24 24.84 -10.51
CA ASP A 329 -12.84 25.17 -10.81
C ASP A 329 -12.17 24.06 -11.59
N ASP A 330 -12.40 22.78 -11.22
CA ASP A 330 -11.90 21.61 -11.94
C ASP A 330 -12.51 21.54 -13.34
N ILE A 331 -13.82 21.80 -13.50
CA ILE A 331 -14.48 21.81 -14.82
C ILE A 331 -13.81 22.84 -15.72
N MET A 332 -13.62 24.09 -15.23
CA MET A 332 -12.96 25.14 -16.03
C MET A 332 -11.52 24.77 -16.40
N SER A 333 -10.78 24.18 -15.49
CA SER A 333 -9.40 23.72 -15.71
C SER A 333 -9.36 22.62 -16.79
N LEU A 334 -10.19 21.59 -16.67
CA LEU A 334 -10.26 20.47 -17.61
C LEU A 334 -10.78 20.88 -18.99
N GLU A 335 -11.69 21.87 -19.05
CA GLU A 335 -12.14 22.44 -20.33
C GLU A 335 -11.03 23.25 -21.02
N ALA A 336 -10.21 23.98 -20.26
CA ALA A 336 -9.06 24.72 -20.79
C ALA A 336 -7.96 23.77 -21.28
N ASP A 337 -7.78 22.62 -20.64
CA ASP A 337 -6.73 21.63 -20.92
C ASP A 337 -7.17 20.48 -21.87
N ASN A 338 -8.29 20.58 -22.57
CA ASN A 338 -8.77 19.51 -23.45
C ASN A 338 -8.00 19.39 -24.79
N GLU A 339 -6.97 20.19 -25.01
CA GLU A 339 -6.08 20.06 -26.17
C GLU A 339 -5.11 18.87 -25.99
N GLY A 340 -4.49 18.41 -27.07
CA GLY A 340 -3.59 17.28 -27.05
C GLY A 340 -2.24 17.63 -26.40
N ASP A 341 -1.70 16.73 -25.58
CA ASP A 341 -0.38 16.83 -24.92
C ASP A 341 0.53 15.62 -25.17
N ALA A 342 0.09 14.68 -26.00
CA ALA A 342 0.81 13.42 -26.25
C ALA A 342 2.26 13.62 -26.78
N ASP A 343 2.51 14.72 -27.50
CA ASP A 343 3.84 15.04 -28.06
C ASP A 343 4.71 15.87 -27.10
N GLU A 344 4.17 16.37 -25.98
CA GLU A 344 4.89 17.16 -25.00
C GLU A 344 5.81 16.27 -24.14
N ASP A 345 6.99 16.78 -23.79
CA ASP A 345 7.89 16.06 -22.89
C ASP A 345 7.36 16.11 -21.44
N ASP A 346 7.60 15.03 -20.67
CA ASP A 346 7.19 14.97 -19.26
C ASP A 346 8.19 15.75 -18.40
N ASN A 347 7.71 16.37 -17.31
CA ASN A 347 8.58 16.93 -16.29
C ASN A 347 9.15 15.80 -15.43
N ASP A 348 10.46 15.85 -15.13
CA ASP A 348 11.12 14.81 -14.32
C ASP A 348 10.55 14.72 -12.89
N GLU A 349 9.93 15.79 -12.37
CA GLU A 349 9.27 15.80 -11.06
C GLU A 349 7.93 15.03 -11.04
N ASP A 350 7.29 14.87 -12.20
CA ASP A 350 6.00 14.17 -12.35
C ASP A 350 6.20 12.66 -12.54
N ILE A 351 7.45 12.22 -12.75
CA ILE A 351 7.79 10.82 -12.97
C ILE A 351 8.10 10.16 -11.63
N LYS A 352 7.19 9.31 -11.16
CA LYS A 352 7.38 8.49 -9.95
C LYS A 352 7.36 7.02 -10.37
N PRO A 353 8.53 6.44 -10.75
CA PRO A 353 8.58 5.03 -11.05
C PRO A 353 8.23 4.22 -9.79
N THR A 354 7.32 3.28 -9.94
CA THR A 354 6.99 2.29 -8.92
C THR A 354 7.22 0.90 -9.49
N THR A 355 7.63 -0.04 -8.66
CA THR A 355 7.69 -1.44 -9.05
C THR A 355 6.32 -2.09 -8.83
N SER A 356 5.94 -3.10 -9.62
CA SER A 356 4.67 -3.80 -9.48
C SER A 356 4.54 -4.53 -8.13
N LYS A 357 5.65 -4.78 -7.44
CA LYS A 357 5.66 -5.34 -6.08
C LYS A 357 5.18 -4.36 -5.02
N VAL A 358 5.46 -3.07 -5.19
CA VAL A 358 4.95 -2.00 -4.32
C VAL A 358 3.47 -1.74 -4.60
N SER A 359 3.00 -1.96 -5.82
CA SER A 359 1.57 -1.88 -6.18
C SER A 359 0.79 -3.20 -5.98
N GLY A 360 1.33 -4.14 -5.19
CA GLY A 360 0.58 -5.28 -4.63
C GLY A 360 0.07 -6.32 -5.63
N ARG A 361 0.94 -7.24 -6.01
CA ARG A 361 0.53 -8.45 -6.75
C ARG A 361 -0.29 -9.44 -5.91
N ASN A 362 -0.30 -9.30 -4.57
CA ASN A 362 -0.98 -10.19 -3.64
C ASN A 362 -1.90 -9.51 -2.62
N ASP A 363 -2.03 -8.19 -2.62
CA ASP A 363 -2.90 -7.47 -1.70
C ASP A 363 -4.26 -7.17 -2.34
N ARG A 364 -4.95 -8.20 -2.84
CA ARG A 364 -6.36 -8.07 -3.25
C ARG A 364 -7.31 -7.72 -2.09
N ALA A 365 -6.81 -7.74 -0.85
CA ALA A 365 -7.64 -7.49 0.33
C ALA A 365 -7.51 -6.08 0.94
N ASP A 366 -6.36 -5.39 0.78
CA ASP A 366 -6.11 -4.12 1.48
C ASP A 366 -5.92 -2.89 0.57
N ASN A 367 -5.73 -3.07 -0.77
CA ASN A 367 -5.54 -1.96 -1.71
C ASN A 367 -6.76 -1.69 -2.63
N GLU A 368 -7.94 -2.20 -2.29
CA GLU A 368 -9.18 -1.83 -3.00
C GLU A 368 -9.52 -0.33 -2.87
N GLU A 369 -8.89 0.39 -1.93
CA GLU A 369 -9.08 1.84 -1.77
C GLU A 369 -8.32 2.67 -2.83
N ASP A 370 -7.20 2.17 -3.38
CA ASP A 370 -6.41 2.91 -4.38
C ASP A 370 -6.93 2.73 -5.82
N ASP A 371 -7.62 1.63 -6.12
CA ASP A 371 -8.07 1.31 -7.48
C ASP A 371 -9.28 2.14 -7.95
N VAL A 372 -10.07 2.70 -7.02
CA VAL A 372 -11.20 3.60 -7.35
C VAL A 372 -10.70 5.00 -7.80
N GLY A 373 -9.43 5.30 -7.53
CA GLY A 373 -8.82 6.61 -7.82
C GLY A 373 -8.03 6.71 -9.13
N GLY A 374 -7.82 5.61 -9.86
CA GLY A 374 -6.92 5.56 -11.02
C GLY A 374 -7.30 6.42 -12.24
N ALA A 375 -8.42 7.15 -12.19
CA ALA A 375 -8.90 7.93 -13.33
C ALA A 375 -8.52 9.43 -13.31
N ASP A 376 -7.97 9.98 -12.22
CA ASP A 376 -7.88 11.45 -12.04
C ASP A 376 -6.47 12.02 -11.80
N ASP A 377 -5.38 11.31 -12.08
CA ASP A 377 -4.04 11.84 -11.75
C ASP A 377 -3.28 12.41 -12.96
N ASP A 378 -3.51 13.68 -13.28
CA ASP A 378 -2.67 14.44 -14.20
C ASP A 378 -1.77 15.50 -13.53
N THR A 379 -1.91 15.76 -12.24
CA THR A 379 -0.93 16.57 -11.48
C THR A 379 -1.03 16.35 -9.97
N VAL A 380 0.10 15.99 -9.35
CA VAL A 380 0.32 15.99 -7.89
C VAL A 380 -0.33 14.84 -7.12
N VAL A 381 0.52 13.94 -6.60
CA VAL A 381 0.29 13.08 -5.40
C VAL A 381 -1.19 12.78 -5.17
N THR A 382 -1.57 11.52 -5.36
CA THR A 382 -2.89 10.94 -5.06
C THR A 382 -3.66 11.69 -3.98
N ASN A 383 -4.32 12.79 -4.35
CA ASN A 383 -5.11 13.52 -3.39
C ASN A 383 -6.47 12.82 -3.29
N TRP A 384 -6.66 12.12 -2.16
CA TRP A 384 -7.98 11.69 -1.73
C TRP A 384 -8.91 12.89 -1.66
N ASN A 385 -10.00 12.87 -2.43
CA ASN A 385 -10.94 13.97 -2.57
C ASN A 385 -12.39 13.51 -2.45
N LEU A 386 -13.33 14.45 -2.42
CA LEU A 386 -14.74 14.14 -2.24
C LEU A 386 -15.31 13.24 -3.35
N LYS A 387 -14.85 13.42 -4.60
CA LYS A 387 -15.27 12.60 -5.75
C LYS A 387 -14.85 11.14 -5.57
N LYS A 388 -13.56 10.91 -5.25
CA LYS A 388 -13.00 9.57 -5.00
C LYS A 388 -13.64 8.89 -3.79
N CYS A 389 -13.76 9.60 -2.67
CA CYS A 389 -14.43 9.10 -1.47
C CYS A 389 -15.90 8.73 -1.74
N SER A 390 -16.62 9.54 -2.54
CA SER A 390 -17.99 9.24 -2.93
C SER A 390 -18.11 7.99 -3.79
N ALA A 391 -17.15 7.77 -4.71
CA ALA A 391 -17.09 6.56 -5.53
C ALA A 391 -16.76 5.31 -4.69
N ALA A 392 -15.77 5.40 -3.78
CA ALA A 392 -15.43 4.32 -2.85
C ALA A 392 -16.60 3.99 -1.90
N THR A 393 -17.31 5.00 -1.42
CA THR A 393 -18.51 4.78 -0.59
C THR A 393 -19.61 4.09 -1.39
N LEU A 394 -19.79 4.45 -2.67
CA LEU A 394 -20.77 3.80 -3.55
C LEU A 394 -20.40 2.33 -3.78
N ASP A 395 -19.15 2.02 -4.01
CA ASP A 395 -18.64 0.64 -4.10
C ASP A 395 -18.93 -0.13 -2.81
N ALA A 396 -18.54 0.40 -1.65
CA ALA A 396 -18.77 -0.24 -0.35
C ALA A 396 -20.26 -0.54 -0.08
N VAL A 397 -21.18 0.40 -0.31
CA VAL A 397 -22.62 0.14 -0.15
C VAL A 397 -23.14 -0.85 -1.19
N THR A 398 -22.54 -0.88 -2.40
CA THR A 398 -22.92 -1.83 -3.45
C THR A 398 -22.48 -3.25 -3.08
N LYS A 399 -21.26 -3.43 -2.60
CA LYS A 399 -20.78 -4.74 -2.08
C LYS A 399 -21.65 -5.22 -0.93
N LEU A 400 -22.07 -4.32 -0.04
CA LEU A 400 -22.87 -4.68 1.14
C LEU A 400 -24.33 -5.02 0.80
N LEU A 401 -25.00 -4.26 -0.10
CA LEU A 401 -26.43 -4.34 -0.41
C LEU A 401 -26.70 -4.17 -1.92
N PRO A 402 -26.11 -5.02 -2.77
CA PRO A 402 -26.02 -4.79 -4.22
C PRO A 402 -27.39 -4.55 -4.87
N ARG A 403 -28.36 -5.42 -4.63
CA ARG A 403 -29.69 -5.31 -5.25
C ARG A 403 -30.39 -3.97 -4.91
N ALA A 404 -30.35 -3.57 -3.63
CA ALA A 404 -31.04 -2.37 -3.18
C ALA A 404 -30.38 -1.10 -3.76
N VAL A 405 -29.04 -1.09 -3.86
CA VAL A 405 -28.29 0.02 -4.45
C VAL A 405 -28.59 0.13 -5.95
N VAL A 406 -28.53 -0.98 -6.70
CA VAL A 406 -28.84 -0.99 -8.14
C VAL A 406 -30.27 -0.52 -8.42
N GLU A 407 -31.27 -0.97 -7.64
CA GLU A 407 -32.67 -0.53 -7.80
C GLU A 407 -32.85 0.99 -7.61
N ILE A 408 -32.03 1.62 -6.75
CA ILE A 408 -32.07 3.08 -6.52
C ILE A 408 -31.24 3.84 -7.55
N ALA A 409 -30.01 3.38 -7.82
CA ALA A 409 -29.04 4.08 -8.66
C ALA A 409 -29.41 4.03 -10.15
N PHE A 410 -29.83 2.88 -10.66
CA PHE A 410 -29.96 2.64 -12.09
C PHE A 410 -30.92 3.60 -12.82
N PRO A 411 -32.08 3.96 -12.27
CA PRO A 411 -32.94 4.98 -12.89
C PRO A 411 -32.27 6.35 -13.03
N LEU A 412 -31.48 6.76 -12.03
CA LEU A 412 -30.74 8.03 -12.02
C LEU A 412 -29.59 8.00 -13.03
N LEU A 413 -28.84 6.90 -13.04
CA LEU A 413 -27.72 6.71 -13.98
C LEU A 413 -28.21 6.72 -15.43
N SER A 414 -29.36 6.09 -15.73
CA SER A 414 -29.95 6.08 -17.09
C SER A 414 -30.33 7.47 -17.55
N GLU A 415 -30.78 8.34 -16.66
CA GLU A 415 -31.08 9.74 -16.96
C GLU A 415 -29.79 10.55 -17.20
N TYR A 416 -28.78 10.38 -16.33
CA TYR A 416 -27.54 11.16 -16.33
C TYR A 416 -26.61 10.79 -17.49
N LEU A 417 -26.60 9.55 -17.99
CA LEU A 417 -25.85 9.13 -19.17
C LEU A 417 -26.24 9.91 -20.43
N ALA A 418 -27.52 10.32 -20.54
CA ALA A 418 -28.02 11.10 -21.67
C ALA A 418 -27.75 12.62 -21.54
N SER A 419 -27.05 13.07 -20.50
CA SER A 419 -26.80 14.49 -20.26
C SER A 419 -25.92 15.09 -21.36
N SER A 420 -26.24 16.33 -21.76
CA SER A 420 -25.39 17.14 -22.65
C SER A 420 -24.09 17.63 -21.97
N GLN A 421 -24.07 17.68 -20.63
CA GLN A 421 -22.95 18.11 -19.80
C GLN A 421 -21.98 16.94 -19.63
N TRP A 422 -20.76 17.09 -20.11
CA TRP A 422 -19.75 16.05 -20.12
C TRP A 422 -19.39 15.56 -18.69
N TYR A 423 -19.29 16.47 -17.74
CA TYR A 423 -18.93 16.15 -16.35
C TYR A 423 -20.02 15.32 -15.61
N ILE A 424 -21.29 15.41 -16.05
CA ILE A 424 -22.36 14.54 -15.55
C ILE A 424 -22.24 13.15 -16.18
N ARG A 425 -21.96 13.06 -17.49
CA ARG A 425 -21.72 11.76 -18.16
C ARG A 425 -20.52 11.06 -17.56
N GLU A 426 -19.43 11.79 -17.34
CA GLU A 426 -18.21 11.26 -16.74
C GLU A 426 -18.47 10.69 -15.34
N ALA A 427 -19.07 11.46 -14.43
CA ALA A 427 -19.43 11.01 -13.09
C ALA A 427 -20.38 9.79 -13.11
N THR A 428 -21.26 9.72 -14.09
CA THR A 428 -22.17 8.58 -14.26
C THR A 428 -21.44 7.32 -14.69
N ILE A 429 -20.47 7.44 -15.60
CA ILE A 429 -19.64 6.32 -16.07
C ILE A 429 -18.76 5.85 -14.91
N LEU A 430 -18.16 6.76 -14.14
CA LEU A 430 -17.44 6.44 -12.91
C LEU A 430 -18.31 5.65 -11.92
N ALA A 431 -19.55 6.07 -11.69
CA ALA A 431 -20.47 5.38 -10.79
C ALA A 431 -20.78 3.94 -11.26
N LEU A 432 -20.95 3.74 -12.57
CA LEU A 432 -21.15 2.40 -13.14
C LEU A 432 -19.94 1.49 -12.90
N GLY A 433 -18.73 2.01 -13.06
CA GLY A 433 -17.48 1.29 -12.77
C GLY A 433 -17.34 0.95 -11.29
N ALA A 434 -17.65 1.90 -10.39
CA ALA A 434 -17.61 1.69 -8.95
C ALA A 434 -18.62 0.64 -8.47
N MET A 435 -19.76 0.52 -9.12
CA MET A 435 -20.79 -0.49 -8.80
C MET A 435 -20.50 -1.87 -9.41
N ALA A 436 -19.48 -2.02 -10.24
CA ALA A 436 -19.26 -3.24 -11.02
C ALA A 436 -19.04 -4.47 -10.13
N ASP A 437 -18.12 -4.43 -9.18
CA ASP A 437 -17.75 -5.58 -8.34
C ASP A 437 -18.93 -6.17 -7.57
N GLY A 438 -19.64 -5.36 -6.83
CA GLY A 438 -20.74 -5.82 -6.00
C GLY A 438 -22.07 -6.00 -6.77
N GLY A 439 -22.28 -5.19 -7.82
CA GLY A 439 -23.56 -5.03 -8.50
C GLY A 439 -23.76 -5.80 -9.79
N MET A 440 -22.71 -6.29 -10.43
CA MET A 440 -22.68 -6.84 -11.79
C MET A 440 -23.85 -7.79 -12.08
N GLN A 441 -24.07 -8.77 -11.22
CA GLN A 441 -25.13 -9.78 -11.40
C GLN A 441 -26.55 -9.18 -11.41
N TYR A 442 -26.77 -7.97 -10.84
CA TYR A 442 -28.09 -7.33 -10.73
C TYR A 442 -28.40 -6.40 -11.89
N PHE A 443 -27.41 -5.97 -12.67
CA PHE A 443 -27.61 -5.21 -13.90
C PHE A 443 -27.06 -5.91 -15.16
N ALA A 444 -26.67 -7.19 -15.03
CA ALA A 444 -26.14 -8.01 -16.14
C ALA A 444 -27.08 -8.06 -17.37
N GLU A 445 -28.41 -8.01 -17.14
CA GLU A 445 -29.39 -7.97 -18.24
C GLU A 445 -29.33 -6.68 -19.07
N GLN A 446 -28.84 -5.58 -18.51
CA GLN A 446 -28.71 -4.28 -19.15
C GLN A 446 -27.35 -4.12 -19.86
N LEU A 447 -26.31 -4.86 -19.43
CA LEU A 447 -24.95 -4.76 -19.97
C LEU A 447 -24.86 -4.95 -21.49
N PRO A 448 -25.62 -5.86 -22.15
CA PRO A 448 -25.59 -6.00 -23.60
C PRO A 448 -25.96 -4.72 -24.37
N ASN A 449 -26.71 -3.80 -23.76
CA ASN A 449 -27.03 -2.50 -24.35
C ASN A 449 -26.09 -1.39 -23.82
N LEU A 450 -25.69 -1.48 -22.56
CA LEU A 450 -24.85 -0.48 -21.89
C LEU A 450 -23.40 -0.52 -22.40
N VAL A 451 -22.82 -1.70 -22.56
CA VAL A 451 -21.42 -1.86 -23.01
C VAL A 451 -21.18 -1.26 -24.40
N PRO A 452 -22.00 -1.51 -25.44
CA PRO A 452 -21.85 -0.84 -26.72
C PRO A 452 -21.96 0.69 -26.62
N PHE A 453 -22.86 1.21 -25.77
CA PHE A 453 -22.96 2.64 -25.53
C PHE A 453 -21.66 3.20 -24.90
N LEU A 454 -21.09 2.51 -23.91
CA LEU A 454 -19.82 2.91 -23.30
C LEU A 454 -18.67 2.87 -24.32
N VAL A 455 -18.62 1.87 -25.19
CA VAL A 455 -17.62 1.81 -26.27
C VAL A 455 -17.70 3.04 -27.18
N GLU A 456 -18.91 3.57 -27.46
CA GLU A 456 -19.06 4.82 -28.19
C GLU A 456 -18.44 6.02 -27.46
N GLN A 457 -18.48 6.04 -26.11
CA GLN A 457 -17.90 7.11 -25.28
C GLN A 457 -16.36 7.15 -25.33
N LEU A 458 -15.68 6.10 -25.78
CA LEU A 458 -14.24 6.14 -26.08
C LEU A 458 -13.90 7.18 -27.18
N ASN A 459 -14.89 7.64 -27.95
CA ASN A 459 -14.74 8.67 -28.94
C ASN A 459 -15.36 10.02 -28.50
N ASP A 460 -15.70 10.20 -27.23
CA ASP A 460 -16.23 11.47 -26.73
C ASP A 460 -15.26 12.63 -27.00
N HIS A 461 -15.78 13.82 -27.20
CA HIS A 461 -14.98 15.03 -27.41
C HIS A 461 -14.06 15.32 -26.22
N TRP A 462 -14.53 15.05 -24.98
CA TRP A 462 -13.87 15.37 -23.73
C TRP A 462 -12.97 14.24 -23.25
N ALA A 463 -11.69 14.54 -23.03
CA ALA A 463 -10.71 13.57 -22.56
C ALA A 463 -11.08 12.87 -21.24
N PRO A 464 -11.62 13.56 -20.20
CA PRO A 464 -12.05 12.89 -18.97
C PRO A 464 -13.10 11.81 -19.20
N VAL A 465 -14.03 12.01 -20.16
CA VAL A 465 -15.04 10.99 -20.50
C VAL A 465 -14.39 9.77 -21.14
N ARG A 466 -13.47 9.97 -22.10
CA ARG A 466 -12.74 8.86 -22.72
C ARG A 466 -11.90 8.09 -21.67
N LYS A 467 -11.21 8.83 -20.79
CA LYS A 467 -10.38 8.28 -19.69
C LYS A 467 -11.21 7.36 -18.79
N ILE A 468 -12.29 7.88 -18.20
CA ILE A 468 -13.12 7.11 -17.27
C ILE A 468 -13.82 5.93 -17.95
N THR A 469 -14.09 6.04 -19.24
CA THR A 469 -14.70 4.94 -20.01
C THR A 469 -13.76 3.75 -20.14
N CYS A 470 -12.46 3.97 -20.40
CA CYS A 470 -11.46 2.90 -20.40
C CYS A 470 -11.44 2.15 -19.05
N TRP A 471 -11.38 2.88 -17.94
CA TRP A 471 -11.41 2.32 -16.61
C TRP A 471 -12.71 1.54 -16.32
N THR A 472 -13.88 2.11 -16.64
CA THR A 472 -15.17 1.45 -16.40
C THR A 472 -15.32 0.17 -17.22
N LEU A 473 -14.87 0.17 -18.48
CA LEU A 473 -14.88 -1.04 -19.31
C LEU A 473 -13.95 -2.13 -18.78
N SER A 474 -12.81 -1.77 -18.19
CA SER A 474 -11.93 -2.76 -17.55
C SER A 474 -12.59 -3.40 -16.31
N ARG A 475 -13.41 -2.65 -15.55
CA ARG A 475 -14.19 -3.19 -14.42
C ARG A 475 -15.27 -4.18 -14.85
N PHE A 476 -15.69 -4.15 -16.11
CA PHE A 476 -16.62 -5.13 -16.69
C PHE A 476 -15.92 -6.35 -17.29
N SER A 477 -14.58 -6.42 -17.23
CA SER A 477 -13.82 -7.56 -17.77
C SER A 477 -14.26 -8.92 -17.22
N PRO A 478 -14.62 -9.13 -15.92
CA PRO A 478 -15.08 -10.42 -15.44
C PRO A 478 -16.37 -10.90 -16.14
N TRP A 479 -17.33 -9.99 -16.37
CA TRP A 479 -18.55 -10.33 -17.11
C TRP A 479 -18.27 -10.64 -18.58
N ILE A 480 -17.38 -9.85 -19.21
CA ILE A 480 -17.00 -10.06 -20.62
C ILE A 480 -16.28 -11.39 -20.80
N LEU A 481 -15.32 -11.68 -19.93
CA LEU A 481 -14.47 -12.86 -20.07
C LEU A 481 -15.14 -14.17 -19.67
N ASN A 482 -16.00 -14.15 -18.64
CA ASN A 482 -16.60 -15.37 -18.09
C ASN A 482 -18.00 -15.66 -18.64
N ASP A 483 -18.83 -14.62 -18.84
CA ASP A 483 -20.24 -14.79 -19.20
C ASP A 483 -20.55 -14.48 -20.67
N ARG A 484 -19.83 -13.51 -21.29
CA ARG A 484 -20.19 -12.95 -22.58
C ARG A 484 -18.97 -12.66 -23.47
N THR A 485 -18.23 -13.70 -23.77
CA THR A 485 -16.97 -13.63 -24.56
C THR A 485 -17.11 -13.00 -25.96
N GLU A 486 -18.33 -12.96 -26.51
CA GLU A 486 -18.61 -12.27 -27.77
C GLU A 486 -18.37 -10.74 -27.72
N PHE A 487 -18.32 -10.14 -26.51
CA PHE A 487 -18.01 -8.73 -26.32
C PHE A 487 -16.50 -8.46 -26.23
N LEU A 488 -15.64 -9.48 -26.07
CA LEU A 488 -14.19 -9.26 -25.88
C LEU A 488 -13.58 -8.38 -27.00
N ILE A 489 -13.67 -8.80 -28.25
CA ILE A 489 -13.09 -8.05 -29.37
C ILE A 489 -13.82 -6.73 -29.61
N PRO A 490 -15.16 -6.65 -29.57
CA PRO A 490 -15.88 -5.38 -29.68
C PRO A 490 -15.54 -4.34 -28.62
N VAL A 491 -15.05 -4.73 -27.45
CA VAL A 491 -14.63 -3.83 -26.38
C VAL A 491 -13.13 -3.55 -26.43
N LEU A 492 -12.30 -4.60 -26.46
CA LEU A 492 -10.85 -4.46 -26.36
C LEU A 492 -10.25 -3.79 -27.62
N GLY A 493 -10.81 -4.04 -28.82
CA GLY A 493 -10.36 -3.40 -30.06
C GLY A 493 -10.45 -1.87 -30.01
N PRO A 494 -11.59 -1.27 -29.67
CA PRO A 494 -11.69 0.18 -29.45
C PRO A 494 -10.79 0.72 -28.35
N ILE A 495 -10.59 0.00 -27.22
CA ILE A 495 -9.64 0.40 -26.16
C ILE A 495 -8.21 0.42 -26.73
N MET A 496 -7.80 -0.59 -27.51
CA MET A 496 -6.49 -0.60 -28.16
C MET A 496 -6.30 0.55 -29.15
N ASN A 497 -7.35 0.99 -29.83
CA ASN A 497 -7.27 2.20 -30.67
C ASN A 497 -7.07 3.48 -29.85
N THR A 498 -7.57 3.51 -28.59
CA THR A 498 -7.43 4.63 -27.66
C THR A 498 -6.01 4.72 -27.07
N LEU A 499 -5.19 3.68 -27.19
CA LEU A 499 -3.78 3.72 -26.79
C LEU A 499 -2.98 4.87 -27.44
N LEU A 500 -3.37 5.31 -28.63
CA LEU A 500 -2.74 6.43 -29.34
C LEU A 500 -3.57 7.72 -29.26
N ASP A 501 -4.34 7.91 -28.20
CA ASP A 501 -5.09 9.14 -27.96
C ASP A 501 -4.17 10.36 -27.91
N LYS A 502 -4.71 11.51 -28.27
CA LYS A 502 -4.00 12.79 -28.22
C LYS A 502 -3.68 13.29 -26.81
N LYS A 503 -4.31 12.70 -25.75
CA LYS A 503 -4.09 13.04 -24.35
C LYS A 503 -3.38 11.90 -23.62
N LYS A 504 -2.27 12.20 -22.92
CA LYS A 504 -1.49 11.24 -22.15
C LYS A 504 -2.30 10.51 -21.08
N GLY A 505 -3.15 11.21 -20.35
CA GLY A 505 -3.98 10.59 -19.31
C GLY A 505 -5.02 9.61 -19.88
N VAL A 506 -5.46 9.77 -21.13
CA VAL A 506 -6.33 8.80 -21.82
C VAL A 506 -5.53 7.59 -22.29
N GLN A 507 -4.30 7.81 -22.81
CA GLN A 507 -3.37 6.72 -23.14
C GLN A 507 -3.08 5.84 -21.90
N GLU A 508 -2.80 6.46 -20.76
CA GLU A 508 -2.58 5.79 -19.47
C GLU A 508 -3.76 4.90 -19.09
N ALA A 509 -4.98 5.44 -19.09
CA ALA A 509 -6.17 4.67 -18.76
C ALA A 509 -6.44 3.52 -19.75
N ALA A 510 -6.13 3.72 -21.03
CA ALA A 510 -6.27 2.69 -22.05
C ALA A 510 -5.26 1.55 -21.85
N ILE A 511 -3.98 1.86 -21.52
CA ILE A 511 -2.97 0.83 -21.23
C ILE A 511 -3.37 0.03 -20.00
N THR A 512 -3.76 0.71 -18.92
CA THR A 512 -4.19 0.04 -17.67
C THR A 512 -5.38 -0.87 -17.94
N ALA A 513 -6.36 -0.42 -18.75
CA ALA A 513 -7.49 -1.27 -19.13
C ALA A 513 -7.05 -2.50 -19.94
N VAL A 514 -6.14 -2.34 -20.91
CA VAL A 514 -5.58 -3.47 -21.68
C VAL A 514 -4.85 -4.44 -20.75
N ALA A 515 -4.05 -3.94 -19.81
CA ALA A 515 -3.32 -4.77 -18.85
C ALA A 515 -4.28 -5.60 -17.99
N VAL A 516 -5.38 -5.00 -17.49
CA VAL A 516 -6.43 -5.71 -16.72
C VAL A 516 -7.10 -6.80 -17.56
N PHE A 517 -7.40 -6.55 -18.85
CA PHE A 517 -7.96 -7.59 -19.72
C PHE A 517 -6.96 -8.73 -19.94
N VAL A 518 -5.69 -8.44 -20.19
CA VAL A 518 -4.65 -9.45 -20.37
C VAL A 518 -4.49 -10.29 -19.10
N GLU A 519 -4.45 -9.66 -17.93
CA GLU A 519 -4.30 -10.33 -16.64
C GLU A 519 -5.46 -11.29 -16.34
N ASN A 520 -6.70 -10.88 -16.60
CA ASN A 520 -7.89 -11.67 -16.27
C ASN A 520 -8.30 -12.66 -17.38
N CYS A 521 -7.72 -12.55 -18.57
CA CYS A 521 -8.04 -13.41 -19.71
C CYS A 521 -7.36 -14.78 -19.57
N ASP A 522 -8.02 -15.82 -20.12
CA ASP A 522 -7.44 -17.14 -20.25
C ASP A 522 -6.16 -17.08 -21.12
N PRO A 523 -5.02 -17.68 -20.69
CA PRO A 523 -3.78 -17.68 -21.44
C PRO A 523 -3.93 -18.16 -22.90
N ASP A 524 -4.72 -19.20 -23.16
CA ASP A 524 -4.95 -19.73 -24.51
C ASP A 524 -5.64 -18.69 -25.39
N VAL A 525 -6.58 -17.91 -24.84
CA VAL A 525 -7.25 -16.83 -25.59
C VAL A 525 -6.29 -15.67 -25.86
N VAL A 526 -5.46 -15.30 -24.88
CA VAL A 526 -4.42 -14.27 -25.08
C VAL A 526 -3.49 -14.70 -26.20
N GLU A 527 -2.95 -15.92 -26.14
CA GLU A 527 -1.98 -16.43 -27.11
C GLU A 527 -2.55 -16.59 -28.52
N THR A 528 -3.77 -17.13 -28.66
CA THR A 528 -4.33 -17.46 -29.97
C THR A 528 -5.11 -16.31 -30.62
N VAL A 529 -5.71 -15.39 -29.84
CA VAL A 529 -6.64 -14.37 -30.35
C VAL A 529 -6.07 -12.96 -30.24
N LEU A 530 -5.40 -12.63 -29.12
CA LEU A 530 -5.03 -11.23 -28.81
C LEU A 530 -3.56 -10.92 -29.07
N TYR A 531 -2.67 -11.89 -28.99
CA TYR A 531 -1.23 -11.73 -28.94
C TYR A 531 -0.65 -10.87 -30.06
N SER A 532 -0.97 -11.21 -31.31
CA SER A 532 -0.44 -10.48 -32.48
C SER A 532 -0.88 -9.02 -32.54
N GLU A 533 -2.12 -8.74 -32.18
CA GLU A 533 -2.66 -7.37 -32.18
C GLU A 533 -2.11 -6.54 -31.02
N LEU A 534 -1.90 -7.18 -29.84
CA LEU A 534 -1.25 -6.55 -28.69
C LEU A 534 0.20 -6.18 -29.00
N LEU A 535 0.99 -7.10 -29.59
CA LEU A 535 2.38 -6.81 -29.98
C LEU A 535 2.46 -5.63 -30.96
N ASN A 536 1.62 -5.59 -31.99
CA ASN A 536 1.59 -4.50 -32.93
C ASN A 536 1.16 -3.16 -32.31
N SER A 537 0.25 -3.20 -31.34
CA SER A 537 -0.20 -2.00 -30.63
C SER A 537 0.88 -1.48 -29.69
N PHE A 538 1.54 -2.37 -28.94
CA PHE A 538 2.64 -2.03 -28.04
C PHE A 538 3.87 -1.50 -28.80
N ASP A 539 4.22 -2.05 -29.99
CA ASP A 539 5.27 -1.51 -30.84
C ASP A 539 5.00 -0.04 -31.21
N ARG A 540 3.75 0.28 -31.62
CA ARG A 540 3.36 1.66 -31.94
C ARG A 540 3.45 2.58 -30.70
N CYS A 541 3.06 2.08 -29.53
CA CYS A 541 3.15 2.82 -28.27
C CYS A 541 4.62 3.05 -27.87
N LEU A 542 5.49 2.05 -27.97
CA LEU A 542 6.92 2.17 -27.71
C LEU A 542 7.62 3.21 -28.59
N GLN A 543 7.11 3.44 -29.81
CA GLN A 543 7.62 4.46 -30.73
C GLN A 543 7.16 5.88 -30.41
N SER A 544 5.99 6.05 -29.77
CA SER A 544 5.35 7.36 -29.62
C SER A 544 5.29 7.89 -28.20
N TYR A 545 5.31 7.02 -27.18
CA TYR A 545 5.08 7.41 -25.80
C TYR A 545 6.25 8.18 -25.18
N LYS A 546 5.90 9.07 -24.25
CA LYS A 546 6.83 9.77 -23.38
C LYS A 546 7.10 8.96 -22.12
N LYS A 547 8.01 9.42 -21.26
CA LYS A 547 8.54 8.70 -20.09
C LYS A 547 7.44 8.12 -19.17
N LYS A 548 6.46 8.94 -18.79
CA LYS A 548 5.38 8.54 -17.87
C LYS A 548 4.62 7.32 -18.41
N ASN A 549 4.12 7.41 -19.65
CA ASN A 549 3.32 6.35 -20.25
C ASN A 549 4.15 5.12 -20.65
N LEU A 550 5.47 5.29 -20.92
CA LEU A 550 6.37 4.15 -21.14
C LEU A 550 6.48 3.26 -19.91
N ILE A 551 6.53 3.83 -18.70
CA ILE A 551 6.60 3.06 -17.46
C ILE A 551 5.38 2.15 -17.30
N ILE A 552 4.19 2.68 -17.58
CA ILE A 552 2.93 1.91 -17.50
C ILE A 552 2.87 0.86 -18.62
N LEU A 553 3.39 1.19 -19.81
CA LEU A 553 3.47 0.25 -20.93
C LEU A 553 4.41 -0.92 -20.61
N TYR A 554 5.50 -0.70 -19.88
CA TYR A 554 6.39 -1.78 -19.45
C TYR A 554 5.67 -2.79 -18.54
N ASP A 555 4.82 -2.35 -17.62
CA ASP A 555 3.97 -3.24 -16.83
C ASP A 555 3.02 -4.06 -17.73
N ALA A 556 2.34 -3.43 -18.66
CA ALA A 556 1.45 -4.13 -19.60
C ALA A 556 2.19 -5.17 -20.47
N ILE A 557 3.41 -4.86 -20.92
CA ILE A 557 4.27 -5.83 -21.65
C ILE A 557 4.68 -6.97 -20.71
N GLY A 558 5.03 -6.67 -19.45
CA GLY A 558 5.35 -7.67 -18.44
C GLY A 558 4.20 -8.65 -18.22
N ARG A 559 2.97 -8.17 -18.04
CA ARG A 559 1.76 -8.99 -17.88
C ARG A 559 1.48 -9.85 -19.11
N LEU A 560 1.69 -9.32 -20.31
CA LEU A 560 1.59 -10.12 -21.53
C LEU A 560 2.66 -11.22 -21.57
N ALA A 561 3.91 -10.92 -21.21
CA ALA A 561 5.00 -11.87 -21.16
C ALA A 561 4.77 -12.98 -20.13
N GLU A 562 4.17 -12.66 -18.99
CA GLU A 562 3.79 -13.65 -17.96
C GLU A 562 2.71 -14.63 -18.44
N LYS A 563 1.73 -14.13 -19.19
CA LYS A 563 0.59 -14.92 -19.67
C LYS A 563 0.89 -15.76 -20.90
N THR A 564 1.93 -15.44 -21.67
CA THR A 564 2.20 -16.06 -22.96
C THR A 564 3.67 -16.45 -23.09
N GLN A 565 3.96 -17.44 -23.94
CA GLN A 565 5.32 -17.71 -24.37
C GLN A 565 5.66 -16.83 -25.57
N MET A 566 6.48 -15.82 -25.37
CA MET A 566 6.88 -14.88 -26.41
C MET A 566 7.67 -15.55 -27.54
N ASP A 567 7.47 -15.07 -28.74
CA ASP A 567 8.00 -15.66 -29.98
C ASP A 567 8.97 -14.73 -30.73
N ASP A 568 9.29 -15.09 -31.97
CA ASP A 568 10.19 -14.31 -32.82
C ASP A 568 9.60 -12.95 -33.25
N ASP A 569 8.28 -12.76 -33.17
CA ASP A 569 7.65 -11.46 -33.45
C ASP A 569 7.82 -10.50 -32.30
N ALA A 570 7.78 -10.96 -31.04
CA ALA A 570 8.16 -10.15 -29.86
C ALA A 570 9.63 -9.71 -29.93
N ILE A 571 10.54 -10.60 -30.40
CA ILE A 571 11.95 -10.24 -30.60
C ILE A 571 12.13 -9.12 -31.64
N LYS A 572 11.26 -9.06 -32.66
CA LYS A 572 11.33 -8.02 -33.70
C LYS A 572 10.66 -6.71 -33.29
N LEU A 573 9.51 -6.79 -32.64
CA LEU A 573 8.64 -5.65 -32.38
C LEU A 573 8.90 -5.00 -31.00
N ILE A 574 9.18 -5.76 -29.97
CA ILE A 574 9.26 -5.26 -28.59
C ILE A 574 10.72 -5.13 -28.12
N LEU A 575 11.49 -6.22 -28.23
CA LEU A 575 12.82 -6.30 -27.63
C LEU A 575 13.80 -5.20 -28.07
N PRO A 576 13.84 -4.75 -29.35
CA PRO A 576 14.76 -3.70 -29.78
C PRO A 576 14.52 -2.36 -29.08
N HIS A 577 13.24 -2.02 -28.80
CA HIS A 577 12.90 -0.79 -28.08
C HIS A 577 13.36 -0.85 -26.64
N LEU A 578 13.07 -1.97 -25.93
CA LEU A 578 13.49 -2.18 -24.54
C LEU A 578 15.02 -2.10 -24.41
N ILE A 579 15.77 -2.78 -25.28
CA ILE A 579 17.24 -2.78 -25.24
C ILE A 579 17.83 -1.43 -25.60
N THR A 580 17.24 -0.72 -26.57
CA THR A 580 17.70 0.64 -26.92
C THR A 580 17.50 1.60 -25.72
N LYS A 581 16.36 1.54 -25.07
CA LYS A 581 16.07 2.35 -23.89
C LYS A 581 17.01 1.96 -22.73
N TRP A 582 17.16 0.65 -22.47
CA TRP A 582 18.06 0.11 -21.46
C TRP A 582 19.52 0.58 -21.65
N ALA A 583 20.03 0.61 -22.89
CA ALA A 583 21.36 1.09 -23.19
C ALA A 583 21.52 2.62 -23.02
N SER A 584 20.45 3.38 -23.13
CA SER A 584 20.45 4.85 -23.01
C SER A 584 20.41 5.36 -21.58
N LEU A 585 19.90 4.58 -20.61
CA LEU A 585 19.74 4.97 -19.21
C LEU A 585 21.02 4.72 -18.41
N GLY A 586 21.31 5.59 -17.43
CA GLY A 586 22.37 5.40 -16.44
C GLY A 586 22.02 4.34 -15.38
N ASN A 587 23.02 3.81 -14.67
CA ASN A 587 22.77 2.81 -13.62
C ASN A 587 22.08 3.38 -12.36
N ASN A 588 22.02 4.70 -12.22
CA ASN A 588 21.36 5.38 -11.11
C ASN A 588 20.06 6.08 -11.57
N ASP A 589 19.61 5.83 -12.79
CA ASP A 589 18.40 6.41 -13.33
C ASP A 589 17.18 5.64 -12.85
N LYS A 590 16.24 6.31 -12.21
CA LYS A 590 15.03 5.69 -11.67
C LYS A 590 14.09 5.11 -12.75
N GLU A 591 14.15 5.64 -13.98
CA GLU A 591 13.41 5.05 -15.12
C GLU A 591 13.89 3.63 -15.44
N LEU A 592 15.05 3.21 -14.89
CA LEU A 592 15.59 1.87 -15.11
C LEU A 592 14.76 0.79 -14.40
N TRP A 593 14.17 1.07 -13.22
CA TRP A 593 13.46 0.05 -12.45
C TRP A 593 12.31 -0.62 -13.20
N PRO A 594 11.31 0.13 -13.72
CA PRO A 594 10.21 -0.51 -14.44
C PRO A 594 10.66 -1.26 -15.69
N LEU A 595 11.75 -0.78 -16.31
CA LEU A 595 12.34 -1.44 -17.47
C LEU A 595 13.03 -2.75 -17.09
N LEU A 596 13.77 -2.82 -15.98
CA LEU A 596 14.39 -4.05 -15.48
C LEU A 596 13.33 -5.09 -15.13
N GLU A 597 12.26 -4.66 -14.48
CA GLU A 597 11.13 -5.53 -14.16
C GLU A 597 10.46 -6.08 -15.42
N CYS A 598 10.17 -5.24 -16.41
CA CYS A 598 9.66 -5.67 -17.71
C CYS A 598 10.59 -6.67 -18.40
N LEU A 599 11.89 -6.39 -18.41
CA LEU A 599 12.89 -7.28 -19.02
C LEU A 599 12.99 -8.63 -18.31
N SER A 600 12.72 -8.69 -17.00
CA SER A 600 12.64 -9.95 -16.22
C SER A 600 11.56 -10.87 -16.80
N TYR A 601 10.32 -10.37 -16.95
CA TYR A 601 9.23 -11.15 -17.52
C TYR A 601 9.47 -11.52 -18.98
N VAL A 602 10.00 -10.59 -19.78
CA VAL A 602 10.32 -10.84 -21.20
C VAL A 602 11.41 -11.90 -21.33
N ALA A 603 12.45 -11.87 -20.48
CA ALA A 603 13.52 -12.87 -20.49
C ALA A 603 13.01 -14.26 -20.09
N ALA A 604 12.16 -14.34 -19.05
CA ALA A 604 11.52 -15.58 -18.63
C ALA A 604 10.64 -16.18 -19.75
N SER A 605 9.84 -15.34 -20.40
CA SER A 605 8.89 -15.74 -21.45
C SER A 605 9.58 -16.15 -22.77
N LEU A 606 10.61 -15.41 -23.20
CA LEU A 606 11.40 -15.75 -24.40
C LEU A 606 12.25 -17.03 -24.23
N GLY A 607 12.59 -17.36 -22.98
CA GLY A 607 13.38 -18.55 -22.69
C GLY A 607 14.74 -18.57 -23.40
N GLU A 608 15.11 -19.68 -24.01
CA GLU A 608 16.42 -19.86 -24.70
C GLU A 608 16.65 -18.83 -25.82
N LYS A 609 15.61 -18.24 -26.39
CA LYS A 609 15.75 -17.20 -27.43
C LYS A 609 16.40 -15.93 -26.89
N PHE A 610 16.33 -15.68 -25.58
CA PHE A 610 17.00 -14.56 -24.92
C PHE A 610 18.52 -14.76 -24.70
N SER A 611 19.04 -15.97 -24.91
CA SER A 611 20.42 -16.39 -24.58
C SER A 611 21.51 -15.50 -25.16
N THR A 612 21.32 -14.91 -26.35
CA THR A 612 22.31 -14.03 -26.97
C THR A 612 22.49 -12.70 -26.24
N MET A 613 21.49 -12.21 -25.55
CA MET A 613 21.49 -10.94 -24.83
C MET A 613 21.75 -11.12 -23.33
N ALA A 614 21.49 -12.31 -22.82
CA ALA A 614 21.57 -12.61 -21.39
C ALA A 614 22.93 -12.23 -20.75
N PRO A 615 24.12 -12.43 -21.37
CA PRO A 615 25.39 -12.04 -20.74
C PRO A 615 25.52 -10.54 -20.47
N GLU A 616 25.11 -9.68 -21.39
CA GLU A 616 25.19 -8.22 -21.23
C GLU A 616 24.18 -7.73 -20.19
N VAL A 617 22.95 -8.25 -20.25
CA VAL A 617 21.87 -7.92 -19.31
C VAL A 617 22.24 -8.37 -17.90
N TYR A 618 22.70 -9.60 -17.73
CA TYR A 618 23.16 -10.12 -16.44
C TYR A 618 24.33 -9.29 -15.88
N GLN A 619 25.34 -9.01 -16.68
CA GLN A 619 26.52 -8.27 -16.21
C GLN A 619 26.14 -6.92 -15.62
N ARG A 620 25.21 -6.20 -16.26
CA ARG A 620 24.75 -4.89 -15.77
C ARG A 620 23.89 -5.01 -14.51
N ALA A 621 22.94 -5.94 -14.48
CA ALA A 621 22.13 -6.20 -13.28
C ALA A 621 23.01 -6.58 -12.08
N TRP A 622 24.00 -7.45 -12.31
CA TRP A 622 24.95 -7.84 -11.30
C TRP A 622 25.82 -6.67 -10.79
N GLN A 623 26.26 -5.78 -11.70
CA GLN A 623 27.01 -4.58 -11.32
C GLN A 623 26.17 -3.62 -10.47
N ILE A 624 24.91 -3.40 -10.83
CA ILE A 624 23.99 -2.56 -10.05
C ILE A 624 23.78 -3.16 -8.66
N LEU A 625 23.46 -4.44 -8.57
CA LEU A 625 23.25 -5.16 -7.32
C LEU A 625 24.47 -5.06 -6.39
N CYS A 626 25.67 -5.39 -6.90
CA CYS A 626 26.90 -5.33 -6.12
C CYS A 626 27.22 -3.91 -5.65
N ASN A 627 27.05 -2.91 -6.51
CA ASN A 627 27.27 -1.51 -6.15
C ASN A 627 26.32 -1.03 -5.03
N CYS A 628 25.05 -1.38 -5.10
CA CYS A 628 24.08 -1.03 -4.06
C CYS A 628 24.45 -1.67 -2.71
N VAL A 629 24.73 -2.96 -2.69
CA VAL A 629 25.10 -3.71 -1.47
C VAL A 629 26.41 -3.17 -0.87
N GLU A 630 27.39 -2.80 -1.71
CA GLU A 630 28.65 -2.21 -1.25
C GLU A 630 28.46 -0.82 -0.64
N LEU A 631 27.69 0.06 -1.29
CA LEU A 631 27.39 1.40 -0.78
C LEU A 631 26.59 1.36 0.54
N GLU A 632 25.66 0.43 0.69
CA GLU A 632 24.97 0.22 1.95
C GLU A 632 25.91 -0.21 3.09
N ALA A 633 26.82 -1.12 2.81
CA ALA A 633 27.81 -1.55 3.80
C ALA A 633 28.77 -0.41 4.20
N GLN A 634 29.12 0.45 3.26
CA GLN A 634 29.95 1.64 3.51
C GLN A 634 29.18 2.69 4.31
N ALA A 635 27.89 2.93 4.01
CA ALA A 635 27.04 3.88 4.70
C ALA A 635 26.84 3.56 6.20
N GLN A 636 26.93 2.28 6.59
CA GLN A 636 26.92 1.88 8.01
C GLN A 636 28.12 2.45 8.78
N THR A 637 29.26 2.71 8.10
CA THR A 637 30.47 3.25 8.72
C THR A 637 30.64 4.75 8.47
N ASP A 638 30.11 5.26 7.37
CA ASP A 638 30.13 6.68 6.98
C ASP A 638 28.74 7.17 6.55
N PRO A 639 28.00 7.86 7.44
CA PRO A 639 26.65 8.35 7.14
C PRO A 639 26.59 9.43 6.03
N SER A 640 27.74 9.90 5.51
CA SER A 640 27.76 10.86 4.40
C SER A 640 27.58 10.21 3.02
N ILE A 641 27.61 8.87 2.96
CA ILE A 641 27.44 8.13 1.72
C ILE A 641 25.93 8.02 1.43
N GLU A 642 25.55 8.49 0.26
CA GLU A 642 24.17 8.36 -0.25
C GLU A 642 23.94 6.92 -0.70
N VAL A 643 22.97 6.26 -0.06
CA VAL A 643 22.59 4.89 -0.38
C VAL A 643 21.56 4.93 -1.52
N PRO A 644 21.74 4.13 -2.59
CA PRO A 644 20.73 3.99 -3.63
C PRO A 644 19.41 3.45 -3.09
N GLU A 645 18.31 3.76 -3.78
CA GLU A 645 16.98 3.24 -3.41
C GLU A 645 16.94 1.71 -3.57
N LYS A 646 16.18 1.05 -2.70
CA LYS A 646 16.08 -0.41 -2.64
C LYS A 646 15.54 -1.03 -3.93
N ASP A 647 14.76 -0.27 -4.68
CA ASP A 647 14.22 -0.68 -5.98
C ASP A 647 15.28 -1.14 -6.96
N PHE A 648 16.49 -0.57 -6.92
CA PHE A 648 17.62 -1.05 -7.73
C PHE A 648 18.07 -2.47 -7.34
N VAL A 649 18.04 -2.79 -6.05
CA VAL A 649 18.38 -4.13 -5.55
C VAL A 649 17.28 -5.11 -5.95
N ILE A 650 16.02 -4.76 -5.70
CA ILE A 650 14.84 -5.57 -5.98
C ILE A 650 14.77 -5.93 -7.46
N THR A 651 14.75 -4.92 -8.33
CA THR A 651 14.58 -5.13 -9.78
C THR A 651 15.80 -5.82 -10.43
N SER A 652 17.00 -5.63 -9.85
CA SER A 652 18.19 -6.38 -10.31
C SER A 652 18.10 -7.87 -9.94
N LEU A 653 17.66 -8.20 -8.73
CA LEU A 653 17.41 -9.59 -8.31
C LEU A 653 16.32 -10.23 -9.17
N ASP A 654 15.20 -9.52 -9.43
CA ASP A 654 14.11 -10.00 -10.25
C ASP A 654 14.54 -10.24 -11.71
N LEU A 655 15.37 -9.36 -12.27
CA LEU A 655 15.90 -9.57 -13.62
C LEU A 655 16.82 -10.79 -13.69
N ILE A 656 17.67 -11.00 -12.68
CA ILE A 656 18.51 -12.19 -12.59
C ILE A 656 17.64 -13.44 -12.46
N ASP A 657 16.57 -13.36 -11.67
CA ASP A 657 15.60 -14.45 -11.51
C ASP A 657 14.89 -14.77 -12.84
N GLY A 658 14.41 -13.75 -13.57
CA GLY A 658 13.84 -13.94 -14.91
C GLY A 658 14.78 -14.61 -15.91
N LEU A 659 16.09 -14.31 -15.82
CA LEU A 659 17.12 -15.03 -16.61
C LEU A 659 17.25 -16.49 -16.18
N VAL A 660 17.15 -16.81 -14.89
CA VAL A 660 17.20 -18.19 -14.38
C VAL A 660 15.96 -18.95 -14.83
N GLN A 661 14.78 -18.37 -14.74
CA GLN A 661 13.52 -18.98 -15.18
C GLN A 661 13.52 -19.27 -16.68
N GLY A 662 13.96 -18.31 -17.50
CA GLY A 662 13.96 -18.45 -18.96
C GLY A 662 15.03 -19.41 -19.48
N LEU A 663 16.26 -19.26 -19.02
CA LEU A 663 17.40 -20.06 -19.50
C LEU A 663 17.59 -21.36 -18.70
N ARG A 664 16.95 -21.51 -17.54
CA ARG A 664 17.05 -22.68 -16.66
C ARG A 664 18.52 -23.06 -16.38
N SER A 665 18.88 -24.32 -16.55
CA SER A 665 20.26 -24.80 -16.31
C SER A 665 21.33 -24.13 -17.20
N HIS A 666 20.95 -23.56 -18.34
CA HIS A 666 21.89 -22.85 -19.23
C HIS A 666 22.38 -21.51 -18.66
N SER A 667 21.67 -20.93 -17.69
CA SER A 667 22.13 -19.73 -16.98
C SER A 667 23.17 -19.99 -15.88
N CYS A 668 23.44 -21.26 -15.54
CA CYS A 668 24.33 -21.62 -14.43
C CYS A 668 25.76 -21.06 -14.63
N ASP A 669 26.33 -21.21 -15.81
CA ASP A 669 27.66 -20.69 -16.11
C ASP A 669 27.71 -19.15 -16.10
N LEU A 670 26.58 -18.51 -16.29
CA LEU A 670 26.46 -17.05 -16.25
C LEU A 670 26.51 -16.53 -14.80
N LEU A 671 25.76 -17.16 -13.89
CA LEU A 671 25.69 -16.79 -12.48
C LEU A 671 26.90 -17.28 -11.67
N PHE A 672 27.47 -18.43 -12.04
CA PHE A 672 28.53 -19.13 -11.30
C PHE A 672 29.73 -19.46 -12.19
N PRO A 673 30.35 -18.46 -12.86
CA PRO A 673 31.48 -18.70 -13.75
C PRO A 673 32.66 -19.33 -12.99
N ASN A 674 33.21 -20.43 -13.51
CA ASN A 674 34.30 -21.20 -12.86
C ASN A 674 33.97 -21.67 -11.42
N ASN A 675 32.70 -21.93 -11.08
CA ASN A 675 32.23 -22.23 -9.74
C ASN A 675 32.48 -21.09 -8.72
N ASP A 676 32.47 -19.85 -9.15
CA ASP A 676 32.47 -18.70 -8.25
C ASP A 676 31.11 -18.58 -7.53
N LEU A 677 31.12 -18.66 -6.20
CA LEU A 677 29.94 -18.64 -5.36
C LEU A 677 29.63 -17.25 -4.79
N THR A 678 30.21 -16.19 -5.34
CA THR A 678 30.00 -14.80 -4.86
C THR A 678 28.52 -14.41 -4.90
N MET A 679 27.76 -14.87 -5.90
CA MET A 679 26.30 -14.65 -5.98
C MET A 679 25.60 -15.14 -4.71
N LEU A 680 25.89 -16.34 -4.22
CA LEU A 680 25.26 -16.89 -3.01
C LEU A 680 25.65 -16.09 -1.74
N GLN A 681 26.82 -15.47 -1.71
CA GLN A 681 27.24 -14.60 -0.61
C GLN A 681 26.46 -13.29 -0.61
N VAL A 682 26.28 -12.66 -1.80
CA VAL A 682 25.48 -11.45 -1.94
C VAL A 682 24.00 -11.73 -1.60
N MET A 683 23.45 -12.85 -2.05
CA MET A 683 22.09 -13.26 -1.68
C MET A 683 21.92 -13.41 -0.16
N LEU A 684 22.92 -13.96 0.56
CA LEU A 684 22.88 -14.03 2.03
C LEU A 684 22.94 -12.66 2.70
N GLN A 685 23.56 -11.67 2.08
CA GLN A 685 23.51 -10.28 2.57
C GLN A 685 22.11 -9.68 2.33
N CYS A 686 21.54 -9.86 1.13
CA CYS A 686 20.18 -9.42 0.81
C CYS A 686 19.11 -10.07 1.72
N LEU A 687 19.27 -11.33 2.13
CA LEU A 687 18.38 -11.99 3.09
C LEU A 687 18.47 -11.43 4.52
N GLN A 688 19.44 -10.56 4.81
CA GLN A 688 19.56 -9.85 6.10
C GLN A 688 19.09 -8.39 5.98
N ASP A 689 18.64 -7.96 4.80
CA ASP A 689 18.15 -6.61 4.56
C ASP A 689 16.89 -6.33 5.42
N PRO A 690 16.75 -5.13 6.01
CA PRO A 690 15.54 -4.76 6.75
C PRO A 690 14.28 -4.71 5.88
N THR A 691 14.42 -4.45 4.57
CA THR A 691 13.30 -4.32 3.62
C THR A 691 12.76 -5.70 3.23
N HIS A 692 11.47 -5.92 3.41
CA HIS A 692 10.81 -7.20 3.12
C HIS A 692 10.87 -7.56 1.64
N ASP A 693 10.72 -6.58 0.72
CA ASP A 693 10.72 -6.80 -0.72
C ASP A 693 12.08 -7.30 -1.24
N VAL A 694 13.20 -6.81 -0.69
CA VAL A 694 14.54 -7.33 -1.02
C VAL A 694 14.65 -8.80 -0.64
N ARG A 695 14.15 -9.19 0.54
CA ARG A 695 14.17 -10.59 0.98
C ARG A 695 13.23 -11.45 0.15
N GLN A 696 12.05 -10.93 -0.24
CA GLN A 696 11.10 -11.59 -1.13
C GLN A 696 11.74 -11.97 -2.46
N SER A 697 12.36 -11.00 -3.18
CA SER A 697 13.05 -11.25 -4.46
C SER A 697 14.21 -12.23 -4.30
N THR A 698 14.95 -12.14 -3.18
CA THR A 698 16.06 -13.06 -2.91
C THR A 698 15.57 -14.49 -2.67
N PHE A 699 14.44 -14.70 -1.96
CA PHE A 699 13.86 -16.03 -1.78
C PHE A 699 13.30 -16.60 -3.09
N ALA A 700 12.74 -15.76 -3.99
CA ALA A 700 12.32 -16.17 -5.33
C ALA A 700 13.51 -16.73 -6.12
N LEU A 701 14.57 -15.93 -6.26
CA LEU A 701 15.80 -16.35 -6.96
C LEU A 701 16.44 -17.61 -6.34
N LEU A 702 16.44 -17.73 -5.01
CA LEU A 702 16.97 -18.92 -4.33
C LEU A 702 16.15 -20.18 -4.64
N GLY A 703 14.82 -20.05 -4.70
CA GLY A 703 13.90 -21.14 -5.05
C GLY A 703 14.14 -21.63 -6.47
N ASP A 704 14.32 -20.71 -7.43
CA ASP A 704 14.56 -21.05 -8.82
C ASP A 704 15.97 -21.64 -9.03
N ILE A 705 16.99 -21.13 -8.37
CA ILE A 705 18.32 -21.77 -8.33
C ILE A 705 18.21 -23.20 -7.76
N ALA A 706 17.44 -23.40 -6.70
CA ALA A 706 17.23 -24.72 -6.12
C ALA A 706 16.47 -25.68 -7.06
N THR A 707 15.64 -25.13 -7.94
CA THR A 707 14.83 -25.87 -8.90
C THR A 707 15.62 -26.29 -10.14
N PHE A 708 16.37 -25.35 -10.74
CA PHE A 708 16.95 -25.56 -12.06
C PHE A 708 18.42 -26.01 -12.05
N TYR A 709 19.14 -25.81 -10.93
CA TYR A 709 20.58 -26.12 -10.87
C TYR A 709 20.88 -27.38 -10.06
N ASP A 710 22.12 -27.82 -10.12
CA ASP A 710 22.59 -28.97 -9.33
C ASP A 710 22.42 -28.70 -7.83
N PRO A 711 21.72 -29.57 -7.08
CA PRO A 711 21.57 -29.43 -5.65
C PRO A 711 22.89 -29.24 -4.87
N ALA A 712 24.01 -29.74 -5.36
CA ALA A 712 25.30 -29.58 -4.71
C ALA A 712 25.80 -28.11 -4.66
N LEU A 713 25.31 -27.25 -5.55
CA LEU A 713 25.76 -25.86 -5.68
C LEU A 713 25.53 -25.04 -4.40
N ILE A 714 24.31 -25.12 -3.84
CA ILE A 714 23.96 -24.36 -2.64
C ILE A 714 24.37 -25.05 -1.33
N GLN A 715 24.90 -26.28 -1.40
CA GLN A 715 25.25 -27.09 -0.21
C GLN A 715 26.18 -26.37 0.76
N PRO A 716 27.22 -25.61 0.33
CA PRO A 716 28.11 -24.89 1.25
C PRO A 716 27.40 -23.82 2.09
N PHE A 717 26.32 -23.24 1.59
CA PHE A 717 25.57 -22.15 2.20
C PHE A 717 24.21 -22.61 2.76
N LEU A 718 23.82 -23.87 2.57
CA LEU A 718 22.52 -24.41 2.97
C LEU A 718 22.16 -24.11 4.43
N PRO A 719 23.03 -24.30 5.44
CA PRO A 719 22.68 -23.98 6.82
C PRO A 719 22.34 -22.50 7.05
N ALA A 720 23.00 -21.58 6.33
CA ALA A 720 22.75 -20.16 6.41
C ALA A 720 21.42 -19.77 5.75
N PHE A 721 21.12 -20.33 4.57
CA PHE A 721 19.82 -20.14 3.91
C PHE A 721 18.66 -20.69 4.75
N LEU A 722 18.77 -21.90 5.29
CA LEU A 722 17.72 -22.47 6.15
C LEU A 722 17.51 -21.63 7.43
N LYS A 723 18.58 -21.03 7.98
CA LYS A 723 18.45 -20.09 9.10
C LYS A 723 17.71 -18.81 8.69
N ALA A 724 18.01 -18.24 7.51
CA ALA A 724 17.30 -17.06 6.99
C ALA A 724 15.81 -17.34 6.79
N ILE A 725 15.48 -18.49 6.17
CA ILE A 725 14.08 -18.95 6.03
C ILE A 725 13.42 -19.07 7.42
N SER A 726 14.05 -19.75 8.37
CA SER A 726 13.50 -19.89 9.73
C SER A 726 13.27 -18.54 10.41
N THR A 727 14.11 -17.54 10.15
CA THR A 727 13.94 -16.18 10.68
C THR A 727 12.75 -15.49 10.03
N GLU A 728 12.61 -15.60 8.70
CA GLU A 728 11.49 -14.98 7.96
C GLU A 728 10.13 -15.54 8.37
N LEU A 729 10.02 -16.84 8.59
CA LEU A 729 8.79 -17.47 9.08
C LEU A 729 8.30 -16.91 10.44
N MET A 730 9.18 -16.28 11.23
CA MET A 730 8.80 -15.60 12.48
C MET A 730 8.11 -14.25 12.24
N HIS A 731 8.16 -13.70 11.03
CA HIS A 731 7.52 -12.44 10.65
C HIS A 731 6.10 -12.60 10.10
N SER A 732 5.53 -13.79 10.18
CA SER A 732 4.20 -14.13 9.64
C SER A 732 3.04 -13.31 10.22
N ASP A 733 3.25 -12.62 11.36
CA ASP A 733 2.26 -11.75 12.00
C ASP A 733 2.30 -10.31 11.44
N LEU A 734 3.29 -9.98 10.59
CA LEU A 734 3.50 -8.65 10.05
C LEU A 734 2.83 -8.56 8.67
N PRO A 735 1.83 -7.68 8.47
CA PRO A 735 1.17 -7.51 7.17
C PRO A 735 2.15 -7.20 6.04
N GLU A 736 3.13 -6.34 6.29
CA GLU A 736 4.17 -5.96 5.34
C GLU A 736 5.12 -7.10 4.95
N ALA A 737 5.19 -8.18 5.74
CA ALA A 737 6.06 -9.33 5.47
C ALA A 737 5.36 -10.50 4.75
N VAL A 738 4.07 -10.41 4.46
CA VAL A 738 3.27 -11.52 3.89
C VAL A 738 3.93 -12.09 2.63
N SER A 739 4.32 -11.25 1.68
CA SER A 739 4.92 -11.68 0.42
C SER A 739 6.30 -12.31 0.60
N SER A 740 7.15 -11.79 1.49
CA SER A 740 8.46 -12.38 1.77
C SER A 740 8.36 -13.71 2.51
N VAL A 741 7.42 -13.82 3.47
CA VAL A 741 7.10 -15.09 4.15
C VAL A 741 6.57 -16.13 3.15
N ASN A 742 5.70 -15.70 2.23
CA ASN A 742 5.17 -16.55 1.17
C ASN A 742 6.27 -17.17 0.33
N ASN A 743 7.21 -16.35 -0.16
CA ASN A 743 8.35 -16.81 -0.96
C ASN A 743 9.34 -17.64 -0.13
N ALA A 744 9.53 -17.36 1.15
CA ALA A 744 10.35 -18.18 2.05
C ALA A 744 9.77 -19.59 2.25
N VAL A 745 8.44 -19.70 2.44
CA VAL A 745 7.73 -20.99 2.53
C VAL A 745 7.87 -21.78 1.23
N TRP A 746 7.63 -21.14 0.09
CA TRP A 746 7.75 -21.74 -1.24
C TRP A 746 9.18 -22.24 -1.52
N CYS A 747 10.18 -21.40 -1.27
CA CYS A 747 11.60 -21.72 -1.39
C CYS A 747 12.01 -22.91 -0.51
N LEU A 748 11.54 -22.95 0.76
CA LEU A 748 11.76 -24.08 1.65
C LEU A 748 11.26 -25.40 1.06
N GLY A 749 10.06 -25.37 0.47
CA GLY A 749 9.46 -26.53 -0.17
C GLY A 749 10.32 -27.05 -1.32
N LEU A 750 10.80 -26.16 -2.20
CA LEU A 750 11.66 -26.52 -3.34
C LEU A 750 13.02 -27.10 -2.91
N ILE A 751 13.64 -26.49 -1.90
CA ILE A 751 14.90 -26.99 -1.37
C ILE A 751 14.70 -28.38 -0.74
N GLY A 752 13.69 -28.54 0.11
CA GLY A 752 13.47 -29.76 0.87
C GLY A 752 12.88 -30.92 0.06
N GLN A 753 12.27 -30.66 -1.11
CA GLN A 753 11.84 -31.69 -2.04
C GLN A 753 13.02 -32.45 -2.67
N ARG A 754 14.14 -31.77 -2.86
CA ARG A 754 15.30 -32.28 -3.65
C ARG A 754 16.50 -32.69 -2.80
N ARG A 755 16.51 -32.39 -1.51
CA ARG A 755 17.67 -32.67 -0.63
C ARG A 755 17.32 -32.86 0.84
N GLU A 756 18.17 -33.60 1.51
CA GLU A 756 18.13 -33.75 2.96
C GLU A 756 18.51 -32.42 3.68
N LEU A 757 17.69 -32.00 4.64
CA LEU A 757 17.88 -30.76 5.40
C LEU A 757 18.65 -30.97 6.72
N GLY A 758 19.04 -32.21 7.03
CA GLY A 758 19.75 -32.57 8.26
C GLY A 758 18.93 -32.20 9.51
N ASP A 759 19.57 -31.82 10.60
CA ASP A 759 18.90 -31.49 11.86
C ASP A 759 18.00 -30.23 11.77
N ALA A 760 18.20 -29.38 10.76
CA ALA A 760 17.40 -28.16 10.57
C ALA A 760 15.93 -28.47 10.32
N ILE A 761 15.60 -29.63 9.71
CA ILE A 761 14.21 -30.04 9.42
C ILE A 761 13.34 -30.08 10.69
N ILE A 762 13.90 -30.42 11.85
CA ILE A 762 13.14 -30.53 13.10
C ILE A 762 12.51 -29.19 13.48
N GLY A 763 13.31 -28.10 13.41
CA GLY A 763 12.85 -26.75 13.70
C GLY A 763 11.91 -26.20 12.63
N LEU A 764 12.29 -26.37 11.37
CA LEU A 764 11.52 -25.88 10.22
C LEU A 764 10.17 -26.57 10.06
N ALA A 765 10.11 -27.90 10.19
CA ALA A 765 8.83 -28.62 10.16
C ALA A 765 7.89 -28.18 11.29
N ARG A 766 8.45 -27.90 12.48
CA ARG A 766 7.66 -27.35 13.58
C ARG A 766 7.09 -25.98 13.25
N GLN A 767 7.90 -25.02 12.71
CA GLN A 767 7.44 -23.69 12.34
C GLN A 767 6.35 -23.77 11.23
N VAL A 768 6.56 -24.57 10.19
CA VAL A 768 5.57 -24.80 9.13
C VAL A 768 4.26 -25.35 9.71
N LEU A 769 4.34 -26.31 10.64
CA LEU A 769 3.16 -26.87 11.28
C LEU A 769 2.49 -25.91 12.26
N ASP A 770 3.26 -25.10 12.99
CA ASP A 770 2.71 -24.07 13.89
C ASP A 770 1.91 -23.04 13.07
N LEU A 771 2.41 -22.60 11.91
CA LEU A 771 1.70 -21.70 11.00
C LEU A 771 0.46 -22.35 10.40
N PHE A 772 0.60 -23.57 9.84
CA PHE A 772 -0.52 -24.26 9.19
C PHE A 772 -1.65 -24.63 10.15
N CYS A 773 -1.34 -25.07 11.37
CA CYS A 773 -2.31 -25.52 12.36
C CYS A 773 -2.92 -24.37 13.19
N THR A 774 -2.46 -23.13 13.04
CA THR A 774 -3.03 -21.96 13.72
C THR A 774 -4.44 -21.68 13.20
N PRO A 775 -5.42 -21.42 14.07
CA PRO A 775 -6.78 -21.09 13.64
C PRO A 775 -6.80 -19.77 12.83
N ALA A 776 -7.57 -19.73 11.73
CA ALA A 776 -7.83 -18.51 10.99
C ALA A 776 -8.46 -17.42 11.93
N PRO A 777 -8.13 -16.11 11.79
CA PRO A 777 -7.64 -15.41 10.61
C PRO A 777 -6.17 -14.94 10.67
N SER A 778 -5.30 -15.59 11.43
CA SER A 778 -3.95 -15.06 11.70
C SER A 778 -2.91 -15.31 10.59
N VAL A 779 -3.19 -16.10 9.58
CA VAL A 779 -2.28 -16.37 8.46
C VAL A 779 -2.98 -16.05 7.13
N HIS A 780 -2.33 -15.27 6.28
CA HIS A 780 -2.86 -14.88 4.97
C HIS A 780 -3.13 -16.09 4.07
N GLU A 781 -4.13 -16.01 3.19
CA GLU A 781 -4.58 -17.12 2.35
C GLU A 781 -3.48 -17.63 1.40
N SER A 782 -2.72 -16.72 0.77
CA SER A 782 -1.60 -17.08 -0.11
C SER A 782 -0.51 -17.87 0.61
N VAL A 783 -0.18 -17.48 1.85
CA VAL A 783 0.79 -18.22 2.69
C VAL A 783 0.25 -19.60 3.05
N LEU A 784 -1.06 -19.74 3.29
CA LEU A 784 -1.69 -21.04 3.56
C LEU A 784 -1.62 -21.97 2.35
N GLU A 785 -1.83 -21.46 1.15
CA GLU A 785 -1.65 -22.25 -0.10
C GLU A 785 -0.23 -22.80 -0.20
N ASN A 786 0.78 -21.91 -0.06
CA ASN A 786 2.18 -22.32 -0.10
C ASN A 786 2.56 -23.27 1.05
N LEU A 787 1.96 -23.14 2.24
CA LEU A 787 2.17 -24.10 3.34
C LEU A 787 1.62 -25.49 2.97
N VAL A 788 0.49 -25.57 2.30
CA VAL A 788 -0.09 -26.85 1.81
C VAL A 788 0.89 -27.54 0.85
N VAL A 789 1.41 -26.79 -0.13
CA VAL A 789 2.37 -27.31 -1.11
C VAL A 789 3.68 -27.70 -0.42
N THR A 790 4.20 -26.86 0.47
CA THR A 790 5.47 -27.07 1.16
C THR A 790 5.42 -28.26 2.11
N ILE A 791 4.33 -28.48 2.86
CA ILE A 791 4.14 -29.70 3.66
C ILE A 791 4.26 -30.94 2.75
N GLY A 792 3.63 -30.92 1.60
CA GLY A 792 3.75 -32.02 0.63
C GLY A 792 5.18 -32.17 0.11
N ARG A 793 5.80 -31.09 -0.39
CA ARG A 793 7.18 -31.13 -0.89
C ARG A 793 8.19 -31.66 0.14
N LEU A 794 8.08 -31.21 1.39
CA LEU A 794 8.92 -31.71 2.49
C LEU A 794 8.63 -33.21 2.80
N GLY A 795 7.40 -33.66 2.59
CA GLY A 795 7.01 -35.05 2.72
C GLY A 795 7.69 -36.01 1.74
N HIS A 796 8.35 -35.49 0.68
CA HIS A 796 9.11 -36.34 -0.25
C HIS A 796 10.32 -37.03 0.42
N LEU A 797 11.09 -36.29 1.22
CA LEU A 797 12.32 -36.79 1.87
C LEU A 797 12.22 -36.86 3.40
N HIS A 798 11.27 -36.13 4.01
CA HIS A 798 11.13 -35.98 5.45
C HIS A 798 9.71 -36.31 5.97
N PRO A 799 9.04 -37.36 5.50
CA PRO A 799 7.62 -37.60 5.84
C PRO A 799 7.40 -37.91 7.33
N GLU A 800 8.42 -38.41 8.05
CA GLU A 800 8.36 -38.76 9.48
C GLU A 800 8.10 -37.56 10.39
N HIS A 801 8.54 -36.35 10.00
CA HIS A 801 8.34 -35.13 10.78
C HIS A 801 6.90 -34.59 10.72
N PHE A 802 6.10 -35.08 9.76
CA PHE A 802 4.70 -34.68 9.55
C PHE A 802 3.70 -35.79 9.88
N ALA A 803 4.16 -37.02 10.09
CA ALA A 803 3.28 -38.18 10.33
C ALA A 803 2.65 -38.23 11.73
N GLY A 804 3.00 -37.30 12.63
CA GLY A 804 2.50 -37.18 14.00
C GLY A 804 1.67 -35.91 14.25
N PRO A 805 1.13 -35.75 15.50
CA PRO A 805 0.50 -34.49 15.90
C PRO A 805 1.50 -33.30 15.85
N PRO A 806 1.05 -32.07 15.51
CA PRO A 806 -0.35 -31.68 15.32
C PRO A 806 -0.96 -32.01 13.94
N PHE A 807 -0.16 -32.28 12.91
CA PHE A 807 -0.66 -32.45 11.53
C PHE A 807 -1.57 -33.68 11.41
N ALA A 808 -1.22 -34.81 12.02
CA ALA A 808 -1.99 -36.03 12.00
C ALA A 808 -3.36 -35.96 12.72
N MET A 809 -3.75 -34.80 13.26
CA MET A 809 -5.09 -34.58 13.82
C MET A 809 -6.12 -34.45 12.71
N SER A 810 -7.31 -35.09 12.88
CA SER A 810 -8.37 -35.12 11.86
C SER A 810 -8.78 -33.75 11.33
N ALA A 811 -8.78 -32.70 12.16
CA ALA A 811 -9.11 -31.33 11.73
C ALA A 811 -8.07 -30.78 10.75
N ASN A 812 -6.77 -30.94 11.04
CA ASN A 812 -5.69 -30.43 10.21
C ASN A 812 -5.54 -31.22 8.90
N LEU A 813 -5.74 -32.53 8.95
CA LEU A 813 -5.82 -33.37 7.73
C LEU A 813 -6.99 -32.95 6.84
N SER A 814 -8.16 -32.69 7.45
CA SER A 814 -9.33 -32.24 6.71
C SER A 814 -9.10 -30.88 6.07
N ARG A 815 -8.45 -29.96 6.80
CA ARG A 815 -8.06 -28.65 6.28
C ARG A 815 -7.08 -28.77 5.12
N TRP A 816 -6.05 -29.60 5.24
CA TRP A 816 -5.09 -29.82 4.16
C TRP A 816 -5.77 -30.36 2.90
N CYS A 817 -6.60 -31.41 3.02
CA CYS A 817 -7.33 -31.99 1.89
C CYS A 817 -8.32 -31.01 1.25
N GLN A 818 -8.91 -30.09 2.03
CA GLN A 818 -9.80 -29.07 1.51
C GLN A 818 -9.05 -28.02 0.69
N LEU A 819 -7.93 -27.52 1.19
CA LEU A 819 -7.13 -26.48 0.52
C LEU A 819 -6.39 -27.06 -0.70
N SER A 820 -5.81 -28.25 -0.57
CA SER A 820 -5.01 -28.86 -1.65
C SER A 820 -5.81 -29.17 -2.92
N LYS A 821 -7.11 -29.45 -2.83
CA LYS A 821 -7.94 -29.70 -4.02
C LYS A 821 -8.13 -28.42 -4.87
N GLU A 822 -8.00 -27.25 -4.27
CA GLU A 822 -8.23 -25.96 -4.90
C GLU A 822 -6.97 -25.38 -5.54
N LEU A 823 -5.80 -26.03 -5.34
CA LEU A 823 -4.56 -25.65 -6.01
C LEU A 823 -4.74 -25.67 -7.54
N GLN A 824 -4.29 -24.59 -8.19
CA GLN A 824 -4.48 -24.40 -9.63
C GLN A 824 -3.28 -24.91 -10.46
N ASP A 825 -2.05 -24.79 -9.90
CA ASP A 825 -0.86 -25.24 -10.61
C ASP A 825 -0.72 -26.78 -10.56
N PRO A 826 -0.70 -27.48 -11.72
CA PRO A 826 -0.65 -28.95 -11.78
C PRO A 826 0.67 -29.53 -11.23
N GLU A 827 1.81 -28.83 -11.37
CA GLU A 827 3.11 -29.31 -10.88
C GLU A 827 3.18 -29.20 -9.36
N GLU A 828 2.72 -28.09 -8.81
CA GLU A 828 2.64 -27.88 -7.36
C GLU A 828 1.66 -28.86 -6.71
N LYS A 829 0.49 -29.02 -7.32
CA LYS A 829 -0.52 -29.97 -6.87
C LYS A 829 0.02 -31.41 -6.86
N SER A 830 0.68 -31.82 -7.94
CA SER A 830 1.31 -33.14 -8.02
C SER A 830 2.37 -33.34 -6.95
N ALA A 831 3.25 -32.36 -6.75
CA ALA A 831 4.28 -32.40 -5.72
C ALA A 831 3.68 -32.49 -4.32
N ALA A 832 2.64 -31.68 -4.03
CA ALA A 832 1.94 -31.68 -2.74
C ALA A 832 1.29 -33.05 -2.44
N TYR A 833 0.55 -33.61 -3.40
CA TYR A 833 -0.14 -34.88 -3.22
C TYR A 833 0.80 -36.07 -3.05
N TYR A 834 1.88 -36.12 -3.83
CA TYR A 834 2.85 -37.22 -3.71
C TYR A 834 3.50 -37.27 -2.32
N GLY A 835 3.93 -36.14 -1.79
CA GLY A 835 4.52 -36.09 -0.45
C GLY A 835 3.50 -36.35 0.65
N PHE A 836 2.27 -35.82 0.51
CA PHE A 836 1.20 -36.12 1.46
C PHE A 836 0.90 -37.63 1.53
N ILE A 837 0.86 -38.35 0.41
CA ILE A 837 0.67 -39.79 0.37
C ILE A 837 1.76 -40.51 1.17
N LYS A 838 3.02 -40.10 1.03
CA LYS A 838 4.13 -40.66 1.82
C LYS A 838 3.95 -40.37 3.33
N ILE A 839 3.58 -39.14 3.69
CA ILE A 839 3.31 -38.79 5.10
C ILE A 839 2.16 -39.65 5.63
N ALA A 840 1.05 -39.74 4.90
CA ALA A 840 -0.14 -40.48 5.32
C ALA A 840 0.11 -41.99 5.44
N ASN A 841 0.99 -42.56 4.60
CA ASN A 841 1.40 -43.92 4.69
C ASN A 841 2.22 -44.26 5.96
N LEU A 842 2.91 -43.29 6.56
CA LEU A 842 3.60 -43.44 7.84
C LEU A 842 2.70 -43.21 9.06
N MET A 843 1.54 -42.56 8.89
CA MET A 843 0.61 -42.30 10.00
C MET A 843 0.08 -43.57 10.62
N THR A 844 -0.18 -43.56 11.92
CA THR A 844 -0.78 -44.71 12.65
C THR A 844 -2.26 -44.86 12.29
N SER A 845 -2.82 -46.03 12.57
CA SER A 845 -4.25 -46.33 12.32
C SER A 845 -5.24 -45.43 13.10
N ALA A 846 -4.75 -44.69 14.09
CA ALA A 846 -5.57 -43.71 14.83
C ALA A 846 -5.77 -42.38 14.06
N SER A 847 -4.97 -42.10 13.03
CA SER A 847 -5.04 -40.89 12.20
C SER A 847 -5.83 -41.18 10.91
N VAL A 848 -7.15 -41.42 11.05
CA VAL A 848 -8.03 -41.71 9.93
C VAL A 848 -8.67 -40.41 9.43
N LEU A 849 -8.68 -40.20 8.10
CA LEU A 849 -9.41 -39.12 7.48
C LEU A 849 -10.92 -39.25 7.73
N SER A 850 -11.61 -38.12 7.86
CA SER A 850 -13.07 -38.12 7.77
C SER A 850 -13.54 -38.45 6.34
N ASP A 851 -14.75 -38.91 6.18
CA ASP A 851 -15.34 -39.24 4.86
C ASP A 851 -15.26 -38.02 3.92
N LYS A 852 -15.54 -36.82 4.44
CA LYS A 852 -15.44 -35.56 3.70
C LYS A 852 -14.00 -35.23 3.28
N ALA A 853 -13.04 -35.45 4.15
CA ALA A 853 -11.63 -35.18 3.84
C ALA A 853 -11.10 -36.18 2.79
N LEU A 854 -11.48 -37.46 2.89
CA LEU A 854 -11.13 -38.47 1.88
C LEU A 854 -11.77 -38.13 0.53
N HIS A 855 -13.02 -37.64 0.51
CA HIS A 855 -13.67 -37.19 -0.72
C HIS A 855 -12.93 -36.02 -1.35
N HIS A 856 -12.57 -34.96 -0.58
CA HIS A 856 -11.77 -33.85 -1.09
C HIS A 856 -10.40 -34.29 -1.64
N PHE A 857 -9.76 -35.28 -0.99
CA PHE A 857 -8.51 -35.85 -1.49
C PHE A 857 -8.69 -36.55 -2.83
N ILE A 858 -9.77 -37.35 -3.00
CA ILE A 858 -10.10 -38.01 -4.26
C ILE A 858 -10.42 -36.98 -5.36
N GLN A 859 -11.17 -35.94 -5.03
CA GLN A 859 -11.45 -34.82 -5.94
C GLN A 859 -10.18 -34.22 -6.50
N GLY A 860 -9.22 -33.90 -5.62
CA GLY A 860 -7.95 -33.35 -6.04
C GLY A 860 -7.06 -34.29 -6.83
N LEU A 861 -7.17 -35.63 -6.60
CA LEU A 861 -6.50 -36.61 -7.46
C LEU A 861 -7.14 -36.71 -8.84
N ALA A 862 -8.44 -36.48 -8.94
CA ALA A 862 -9.19 -36.55 -10.19
C ALA A 862 -9.08 -35.29 -11.06
N SER A 863 -8.71 -34.15 -10.46
CA SER A 863 -8.45 -32.91 -11.16
C SER A 863 -6.94 -32.74 -11.41
N ASP A 864 -6.53 -32.32 -12.57
CA ASP A 864 -5.20 -31.82 -12.94
C ASP A 864 -3.99 -32.79 -12.76
N ILE A 865 -4.16 -33.97 -12.12
CA ILE A 865 -3.09 -34.95 -12.00
C ILE A 865 -3.22 -35.95 -13.15
N GLY A 866 -2.26 -35.95 -14.05
CA GLY A 866 -2.29 -36.78 -15.26
C GLY A 866 -2.24 -38.30 -14.99
N PRO A 867 -2.80 -39.11 -15.90
CA PRO A 867 -2.88 -40.58 -15.72
C PRO A 867 -1.50 -41.25 -15.60
N ASP A 868 -0.48 -40.77 -16.28
CA ASP A 868 0.89 -41.28 -16.17
C ASP A 868 1.48 -41.05 -14.76
N THR A 869 1.23 -39.90 -14.17
CA THR A 869 1.63 -39.56 -12.80
C THR A 869 0.91 -40.45 -11.77
N LEU A 870 -0.39 -40.63 -11.93
CA LEU A 870 -1.18 -41.57 -11.10
C LEU A 870 -0.68 -43.00 -11.21
N ALA A 871 -0.25 -43.44 -12.41
CA ALA A 871 0.32 -44.76 -12.61
C ALA A 871 1.65 -44.95 -11.85
N LEU A 872 2.49 -43.95 -11.79
CA LEU A 872 3.74 -43.93 -10.99
C LEU A 872 3.47 -44.08 -9.49
N TRP A 873 2.41 -43.48 -8.99
CA TRP A 873 2.07 -43.47 -7.56
C TRP A 873 1.08 -44.57 -7.17
N LYS A 874 0.62 -45.37 -8.10
CA LYS A 874 -0.45 -46.37 -7.91
C LYS A 874 -0.27 -47.21 -6.65
N HIS A 875 0.94 -47.72 -6.41
CA HIS A 875 1.24 -48.55 -5.25
C HIS A 875 1.04 -47.81 -3.91
N ASP A 876 1.52 -46.60 -3.84
CA ASP A 876 1.47 -45.79 -2.61
C ASP A 876 0.05 -45.28 -2.32
N ILE A 877 -0.69 -44.89 -3.39
CA ILE A 877 -2.11 -44.50 -3.27
C ILE A 877 -2.95 -45.71 -2.87
N TYR A 878 -2.67 -46.89 -3.44
CA TYR A 878 -3.35 -48.09 -3.04
C TYR A 878 -3.15 -48.41 -1.55
N ALA A 879 -1.93 -48.36 -1.07
CA ALA A 879 -1.62 -48.54 0.35
C ALA A 879 -2.39 -47.55 1.24
N PHE A 880 -2.49 -46.28 0.81
CA PHE A 880 -3.27 -45.26 1.50
C PHE A 880 -4.77 -45.57 1.47
N PHE A 881 -5.35 -45.95 0.34
CA PHE A 881 -6.77 -46.34 0.24
C PHE A 881 -7.11 -47.54 1.09
N MET A 882 -6.19 -48.49 1.21
CA MET A 882 -6.41 -49.66 2.07
C MET A 882 -6.47 -49.32 3.57
N LYS A 883 -5.78 -48.26 4.01
CA LYS A 883 -5.95 -47.77 5.37
C LYS A 883 -7.33 -47.13 5.63
N HIS A 884 -7.99 -46.63 4.60
CA HIS A 884 -9.28 -45.94 4.62
C HIS A 884 -10.39 -46.74 3.93
N HIS A 885 -10.26 -48.07 3.87
CA HIS A 885 -11.14 -48.92 3.06
C HIS A 885 -12.62 -48.76 3.43
N SER A 886 -12.94 -48.71 4.71
CA SER A 886 -14.34 -48.56 5.16
C SER A 886 -14.97 -47.20 4.76
N GLN A 887 -14.20 -46.11 4.77
CA GLN A 887 -14.67 -44.82 4.30
C GLN A 887 -14.79 -44.80 2.77
N LEU A 888 -13.84 -45.43 2.06
CA LEU A 888 -13.86 -45.50 0.61
C LEU A 888 -15.10 -46.26 0.11
N GLU A 889 -15.43 -47.40 0.73
CA GLU A 889 -16.66 -48.18 0.40
C GLU A 889 -17.94 -47.35 0.61
N ALA A 890 -17.98 -46.51 1.65
CA ALA A 890 -19.13 -45.67 1.92
C ALA A 890 -19.24 -44.49 0.90
N LEU A 891 -18.13 -44.02 0.36
CA LEU A 891 -18.09 -42.93 -0.59
C LEU A 891 -18.37 -43.31 -2.04
N VAL A 892 -18.09 -44.54 -2.44
CA VAL A 892 -18.18 -45.00 -3.85
C VAL A 892 -19.53 -44.67 -4.51
N GLN A 893 -20.61 -44.63 -3.75
CA GLN A 893 -21.95 -44.34 -4.28
C GLN A 893 -22.17 -42.82 -4.57
N ASN A 894 -21.30 -41.98 -4.07
CA ASN A 894 -21.44 -40.50 -4.15
C ASN A 894 -20.35 -39.87 -5.03
N LEU A 895 -19.45 -40.68 -5.63
CA LEU A 895 -18.37 -40.18 -6.49
C LEU A 895 -18.88 -39.83 -7.89
N THR A 896 -18.28 -38.81 -8.51
CA THR A 896 -18.48 -38.48 -9.93
C THR A 896 -17.88 -39.60 -10.84
N ASP A 897 -18.12 -39.54 -12.15
CA ASP A 897 -17.56 -40.50 -13.11
C ASP A 897 -16.02 -40.44 -13.13
N ASP A 898 -15.43 -39.24 -13.09
CA ASP A 898 -13.98 -39.05 -13.09
C ASP A 898 -13.34 -39.52 -11.78
N GLU A 899 -13.92 -39.21 -10.64
CA GLU A 899 -13.50 -39.72 -9.33
C GLU A 899 -13.55 -41.22 -9.25
N THR A 900 -14.63 -41.81 -9.78
CA THR A 900 -14.81 -43.26 -9.86
C THR A 900 -13.77 -43.91 -10.77
N ALA A 901 -13.42 -43.29 -11.90
CA ALA A 901 -12.37 -43.75 -12.79
C ALA A 901 -10.99 -43.80 -12.08
N VAL A 902 -10.63 -42.74 -11.32
CA VAL A 902 -9.37 -42.72 -10.55
C VAL A 902 -9.35 -43.80 -9.47
N VAL A 903 -10.42 -43.91 -8.67
CA VAL A 903 -10.51 -44.94 -7.60
C VAL A 903 -10.43 -46.34 -8.21
N SER A 904 -11.15 -46.61 -9.30
CA SER A 904 -11.13 -47.89 -9.99
C SER A 904 -9.77 -48.19 -10.60
N PHE A 905 -9.10 -47.19 -11.20
CA PHE A 905 -7.74 -47.34 -11.73
C PHE A 905 -6.73 -47.74 -10.65
N ILE A 906 -6.84 -47.17 -9.45
CA ILE A 906 -5.93 -47.45 -8.34
C ILE A 906 -6.26 -48.80 -7.69
N THR A 907 -7.54 -49.15 -7.50
CA THR A 907 -7.97 -50.34 -6.75
C THR A 907 -8.02 -51.62 -7.59
N ASN A 908 -8.18 -51.49 -8.92
CA ASN A 908 -8.16 -52.67 -9.81
C ASN A 908 -6.71 -53.07 -10.16
N ASN A 909 -6.41 -54.35 -10.03
CA ASN A 909 -5.10 -54.97 -10.32
C ASN A 909 -4.67 -54.82 -11.79
#